data_4eb33fa3710410ab2d228fc6ad6b4181
#
_entry.id   4eb33fa3710410ab2d228fc6ad6b4181
#
_cell.length_a   1.000
_cell.length_b   1.000
_cell.length_c   1.000
_cell.angle_alpha   90.00
_cell.angle_beta   90.00
_cell.angle_gamma   90.00
#
_symmetry.space_group_name_H-M   'P 1'
#
loop_
_entity.id
_entity.type
_entity.pdbx_description
1 polymer ?
#
loop_
_entity_poly.entity_id
_entity_poly.type
_entity_poly.pdbx_seq_one_letter_code
_entity_poly.pdbx_strand_id
1 'polypeptide(L)'
;MSTTMKTPGVYIQELDAFGNAVVPVPTAVPAFIGYTAQTSFNGKSLLNKAVKVTSLAEFLMIFGPTAPQVQYKITSAILPERIDNLQKVVDATAKILATANEAVTKATDPKATPPKTPTQAQTDAAAAAKTANDNATAALTAAQADPNIAALLAAQAALTKAQEAAAAATPPTLADADGKLAAAVKAAQTTLDNIALNADFSTGGFAYNIDTTTVNYRMYSSIKFFYENGGGDCYIMSIGAYDYSKTAITDTTDFMNAITLLKKETEPTMLVIPDLVEIMDPTADPSSATYLQDKYANAYSLQNEMINHCGEMMNRVAILDIPGGYSEPLVGTTSVQQFRNSVEPLDPKFNSYAAVYYPWLHTTVYQTSEISYQNINKASYGVVTSMLNVEFTDKNGVLNADMSKIISAFTSDPKTTPQQTTLDKADLILQNLSKSYQLLTGAIMSNMNLMAPSAGMAGIYTSVDNNEGVWIAPANVGIQSTIMPAIKIDHAAQEDLNVPISGKSVCAIRAFTGRGNLVWGARTLDGNSNDWRYVNVRRTLIYIEQSVQDAAKAYVFAPNDAGTWVNVKSMIDSFLTGLWKQGGLVGPKPADAFSVSVGLGSTMTGEDILMGIMRVAVKVAVSHPAEFIEITFQQEMQKG
;
A
#
# COMPACT_ATOMS: atom_id res chain seq x y z
N MET A 1 -16.73 46.26 38.66
CA MET A 1 -16.82 47.38 39.64
C MET A 1 -18.17 48.06 39.44
N SER A 2 -19.01 48.03 40.45
CA SER A 2 -20.33 48.71 40.40
C SER A 2 -20.09 50.22 40.37
N THR A 3 -20.32 50.86 39.23
CA THR A 3 -20.34 52.31 39.13
C THR A 3 -21.60 52.82 39.81
N THR A 4 -21.44 53.44 40.98
CA THR A 4 -22.51 54.11 41.68
C THR A 4 -23.01 55.31 40.82
N MET A 5 -24.24 55.22 40.29
CA MET A 5 -24.91 56.25 39.51
C MET A 5 -25.17 57.41 40.42
N LYS A 6 -24.54 58.61 40.18
CA LYS A 6 -24.63 59.80 41.04
C LYS A 6 -25.32 60.99 40.39
N THR A 7 -25.63 60.95 39.10
CA THR A 7 -26.32 61.99 38.35
C THR A 7 -27.47 61.45 37.54
N PRO A 8 -28.61 62.16 37.40
CA PRO A 8 -29.67 61.73 36.47
C PRO A 8 -29.13 61.71 35.03
N GLY A 9 -29.22 60.58 34.37
CA GLY A 9 -28.74 60.40 33.00
C GLY A 9 -29.01 58.98 32.48
N VAL A 10 -28.80 58.77 31.20
CA VAL A 10 -28.86 57.44 30.60
C VAL A 10 -27.49 56.77 30.76
N TYR A 11 -27.44 55.65 31.39
CA TYR A 11 -26.23 54.84 31.57
C TYR A 11 -26.31 53.62 30.66
N ILE A 12 -25.32 53.48 29.81
CA ILE A 12 -25.16 52.29 28.97
C ILE A 12 -24.28 51.30 29.74
N GLN A 13 -24.80 50.18 30.08
CA GLN A 13 -24.04 49.03 30.57
C GLN A 13 -23.99 48.02 29.44
N GLU A 14 -22.81 47.80 28.88
CA GLU A 14 -22.57 46.66 28.00
C GLU A 14 -22.48 45.41 28.88
N LEU A 15 -23.47 44.58 28.78
CA LEU A 15 -23.44 43.23 29.31
C LEU A 15 -23.05 42.31 28.14
N ASP A 16 -21.99 41.54 28.30
CA ASP A 16 -21.70 40.43 27.40
C ASP A 16 -22.89 39.46 27.46
N ALA A 17 -23.91 39.72 26.63
CA ALA A 17 -25.14 38.93 26.58
C ALA A 17 -24.97 37.63 25.80
N PHE A 18 -23.83 37.45 25.13
CA PHE A 18 -23.50 36.22 24.45
C PHE A 18 -22.70 35.33 25.41
N GLY A 19 -23.38 34.34 25.98
CA GLY A 19 -22.70 33.21 26.61
C GLY A 19 -21.69 32.61 25.63
N ASN A 20 -20.69 31.92 26.16
CA ASN A 20 -19.64 31.31 25.36
C ASN A 20 -20.21 30.60 24.11
N ALA A 21 -19.86 31.11 22.92
CA ALA A 21 -20.27 30.47 21.68
C ALA A 21 -19.61 29.09 21.58
N VAL A 22 -20.30 28.09 21.01
CA VAL A 22 -19.70 26.81 20.69
C VAL A 22 -18.59 27.03 19.64
N VAL A 23 -17.37 26.74 20.02
CA VAL A 23 -16.24 26.73 19.10
C VAL A 23 -16.20 25.34 18.45
N PRO A 24 -16.32 25.25 17.13
CA PRO A 24 -16.24 23.99 16.42
C PRO A 24 -14.92 23.27 16.69
N VAL A 25 -14.98 21.98 17.04
CA VAL A 25 -13.77 21.15 17.16
C VAL A 25 -13.23 20.76 15.79
N PRO A 26 -11.92 20.47 15.64
CA PRO A 26 -11.39 19.88 14.42
C PRO A 26 -12.08 18.55 14.07
N THR A 27 -12.29 18.27 12.79
CA THR A 27 -12.97 17.06 12.33
C THR A 27 -12.03 16.03 11.71
N ALA A 28 -10.88 16.45 11.19
CA ALA A 28 -10.02 15.63 10.35
C ALA A 28 -8.56 15.68 10.81
N VAL A 29 -8.30 15.24 12.04
CA VAL A 29 -6.96 15.14 12.64
C VAL A 29 -6.65 13.67 12.89
N PRO A 30 -5.95 12.96 11.98
CA PRO A 30 -5.57 11.58 12.19
C PRO A 30 -4.43 11.43 13.19
N ALA A 31 -4.45 10.36 13.98
CA ALA A 31 -3.32 9.85 14.70
C ALA A 31 -2.77 8.61 13.97
N PHE A 32 -1.51 8.68 13.58
CA PHE A 32 -0.77 7.58 12.96
C PHE A 32 0.13 6.92 14.01
N ILE A 33 0.03 5.60 14.16
CA ILE A 33 0.88 4.81 15.06
C ILE A 33 1.72 3.84 14.22
N GLY A 34 3.03 3.78 14.46
CA GLY A 34 3.93 2.87 13.75
C GLY A 34 5.40 3.17 13.96
N TYR A 35 6.24 2.48 13.18
CA TYR A 35 7.68 2.64 13.23
C TYR A 35 8.15 3.83 12.40
N THR A 36 9.25 4.47 12.82
CA THR A 36 9.81 5.65 12.16
C THR A 36 11.33 5.52 11.99
N ALA A 37 11.92 6.30 11.07
CA ALA A 37 13.36 6.25 10.86
C ALA A 37 14.15 6.78 12.06
N GLN A 38 13.58 7.74 12.79
CA GLN A 38 14.18 8.34 13.99
C GLN A 38 13.18 8.31 15.15
N THR A 39 13.69 7.96 16.34
CA THR A 39 12.93 7.91 17.60
C THR A 39 13.36 8.96 18.61
N SER A 40 14.18 9.91 18.18
CA SER A 40 14.62 11.07 18.99
C SER A 40 14.82 12.30 18.11
N PHE A 41 14.49 13.46 18.64
CA PHE A 41 14.69 14.74 17.98
C PHE A 41 15.16 15.79 18.99
N ASN A 42 16.23 16.55 18.64
CA ASN A 42 16.83 17.55 19.52
C ASN A 42 17.14 17.01 20.94
N GLY A 43 17.66 15.78 21.03
CA GLY A 43 18.01 15.13 22.30
C GLY A 43 16.82 14.65 23.14
N LYS A 44 15.58 14.76 22.65
CA LYS A 44 14.37 14.28 23.31
C LYS A 44 13.85 13.02 22.64
N SER A 45 13.47 12.01 23.44
CA SER A 45 12.81 10.80 22.91
C SER A 45 11.43 11.15 22.38
N LEU A 46 11.11 10.58 21.19
CA LEU A 46 9.79 10.62 20.54
C LEU A 46 8.95 9.37 20.82
N LEU A 47 9.58 8.32 21.40
CA LEU A 47 8.92 7.03 21.64
C LEU A 47 7.66 7.19 22.50
N ASN A 48 6.57 6.59 22.04
CA ASN A 48 5.28 6.55 22.71
C ASN A 48 4.71 7.94 23.07
N LYS A 49 5.04 8.95 22.27
CA LYS A 49 4.51 10.31 22.40
C LYS A 49 3.74 10.69 21.14
N ALA A 50 2.56 11.22 21.33
CA ALA A 50 1.78 11.81 20.25
C ALA A 50 2.37 13.19 19.91
N VAL A 51 3.03 13.29 18.77
CA VAL A 51 3.67 14.54 18.30
C VAL A 51 2.84 15.09 17.15
N LYS A 52 2.34 16.30 17.31
CA LYS A 52 1.60 16.99 16.27
C LYS A 52 2.54 17.44 15.15
N VAL A 53 2.14 17.17 13.91
CA VAL A 53 2.86 17.49 12.67
C VAL A 53 1.88 18.17 11.72
N THR A 54 2.32 19.24 11.09
CA THR A 54 1.47 20.10 10.24
C THR A 54 1.80 19.99 8.75
N SER A 55 2.92 19.35 8.41
CA SER A 55 3.38 19.18 7.03
C SER A 55 4.29 17.99 6.86
N LEU A 56 4.40 17.48 5.61
CA LEU A 56 5.35 16.43 5.26
C LEU A 56 6.81 16.83 5.60
N ALA A 57 7.18 18.08 5.35
CA ALA A 57 8.53 18.57 5.66
C ALA A 57 8.84 18.49 7.16
N GLU A 58 7.89 18.83 8.00
CA GLU A 58 8.02 18.73 9.46
C GLU A 58 8.11 17.26 9.90
N PHE A 59 7.31 16.37 9.32
CA PHE A 59 7.42 14.93 9.57
C PHE A 59 8.83 14.42 9.25
N LEU A 60 9.35 14.72 8.06
CA LEU A 60 10.68 14.29 7.64
C LEU A 60 11.78 14.85 8.53
N MET A 61 11.64 16.08 9.01
CA MET A 61 12.60 16.71 9.91
C MET A 61 12.61 16.04 11.29
N ILE A 62 11.45 15.68 11.84
CA ILE A 62 11.31 15.15 13.21
C ILE A 62 11.56 13.64 13.25
N PHE A 63 10.98 12.88 12.31
CA PHE A 63 10.96 11.41 12.31
C PHE A 63 11.92 10.77 11.33
N GLY A 64 12.67 11.59 10.58
CA GLY A 64 13.73 11.19 9.65
C GLY A 64 13.32 11.26 8.18
N PRO A 65 14.23 11.74 7.32
CA PRO A 65 13.98 11.94 5.90
C PRO A 65 14.15 10.66 5.06
N THR A 66 14.60 9.57 5.68
CA THR A 66 15.02 8.37 4.95
C THR A 66 13.86 7.42 4.75
N ALA A 67 13.58 7.08 3.49
CA ALA A 67 12.67 6.00 3.13
C ALA A 67 13.14 4.66 3.74
N PRO A 68 12.22 3.74 4.10
CA PRO A 68 12.60 2.43 4.58
C PRO A 68 13.44 1.67 3.55
N GLN A 69 14.58 1.13 3.98
CA GLN A 69 15.46 0.31 3.14
C GLN A 69 14.97 -1.14 3.12
N VAL A 70 13.80 -1.36 2.54
CA VAL A 70 13.24 -2.70 2.35
C VAL A 70 14.16 -3.49 1.44
N GLN A 71 14.61 -4.67 1.89
CA GLN A 71 15.51 -5.50 1.11
C GLN A 71 14.78 -6.61 0.38
N TYR A 72 15.14 -6.81 -0.87
CA TYR A 72 14.57 -7.80 -1.76
C TYR A 72 15.59 -8.87 -2.15
N LYS A 73 15.18 -10.14 -2.00
CA LYS A 73 15.86 -11.28 -2.59
C LYS A 73 15.44 -11.39 -4.05
N ILE A 74 16.41 -11.57 -4.92
CA ILE A 74 16.19 -11.75 -6.35
C ILE A 74 16.46 -13.20 -6.70
N THR A 75 15.52 -13.83 -7.36
CA THR A 75 15.64 -15.18 -7.94
C THR A 75 15.48 -15.11 -9.45
N SER A 76 16.11 -16.03 -10.18
CA SER A 76 16.02 -16.06 -11.63
C SER A 76 15.72 -17.47 -12.14
N ALA A 77 14.95 -17.55 -13.22
CA ALA A 77 14.71 -18.78 -13.98
C ALA A 77 15.09 -18.56 -15.44
N ILE A 78 15.61 -19.59 -16.09
CA ILE A 78 16.03 -19.53 -17.49
C ILE A 78 14.81 -19.66 -18.40
N LEU A 79 14.74 -18.82 -19.43
CA LEU A 79 13.74 -18.85 -20.48
C LEU A 79 14.31 -19.47 -21.78
N PRO A 80 13.46 -20.05 -22.64
CA PRO A 80 13.90 -20.67 -23.91
C PRO A 80 14.74 -19.74 -24.80
N GLU A 81 14.41 -18.44 -24.82
CA GLU A 81 15.15 -17.40 -25.57
C GLU A 81 16.64 -17.33 -25.18
N ARG A 82 16.98 -17.72 -23.94
CA ARG A 82 18.37 -17.75 -23.48
C ARG A 82 19.18 -18.81 -24.23
N ILE A 83 18.58 -19.96 -24.51
CA ILE A 83 19.19 -21.07 -25.26
C ILE A 83 19.54 -20.61 -26.67
N ASP A 84 18.57 -19.98 -27.38
CA ASP A 84 18.77 -19.48 -28.73
C ASP A 84 19.86 -18.41 -28.80
N ASN A 85 19.91 -17.51 -27.80
CA ASN A 85 20.92 -16.47 -27.72
C ASN A 85 22.31 -17.06 -27.46
N LEU A 86 22.43 -18.02 -26.55
CA LEU A 86 23.70 -18.71 -26.28
C LEU A 86 24.17 -19.53 -27.47
N GLN A 87 23.28 -20.19 -28.22
CA GLN A 87 23.65 -20.90 -29.46
C GLN A 87 24.24 -19.95 -30.50
N LYS A 88 23.65 -18.74 -30.68
CA LYS A 88 24.21 -17.72 -31.58
C LYS A 88 25.59 -17.27 -31.14
N VAL A 89 25.83 -17.15 -29.82
CA VAL A 89 27.15 -16.80 -29.30
C VAL A 89 28.18 -17.92 -29.58
N VAL A 90 27.81 -19.18 -29.34
CA VAL A 90 28.65 -20.35 -29.65
C VAL A 90 29.01 -20.37 -31.12
N ASP A 91 28.06 -20.19 -32.03
CA ASP A 91 28.27 -20.19 -33.46
C ASP A 91 29.21 -19.03 -33.90
N ALA A 92 29.06 -17.86 -33.30
CA ALA A 92 29.90 -16.69 -33.57
C ALA A 92 31.35 -16.92 -33.09
N THR A 93 31.53 -17.40 -31.85
CA THR A 93 32.85 -17.68 -31.28
C THR A 93 33.56 -18.83 -31.98
N ALA A 94 32.83 -19.85 -32.44
CA ALA A 94 33.39 -20.93 -33.28
C ALA A 94 33.93 -20.40 -34.60
N LYS A 95 33.24 -19.46 -35.26
CA LYS A 95 33.74 -18.82 -36.51
C LYS A 95 35.01 -18.01 -36.26
N ILE A 96 35.05 -17.25 -35.15
CA ILE A 96 36.25 -16.47 -34.77
C ILE A 96 37.44 -17.42 -34.52
N LEU A 97 37.20 -18.51 -33.79
CA LEU A 97 38.22 -19.54 -33.53
C LEU A 97 38.72 -20.18 -34.81
N ALA A 98 37.83 -20.52 -35.76
CA ALA A 98 38.21 -21.08 -37.06
C ALA A 98 39.10 -20.11 -37.85
N THR A 99 38.72 -18.82 -37.90
CA THR A 99 39.52 -17.78 -38.58
C THR A 99 40.89 -17.58 -37.91
N ALA A 100 40.96 -17.57 -36.58
CA ALA A 100 42.21 -17.44 -35.86
C ALA A 100 43.15 -18.64 -36.08
N ASN A 101 42.61 -19.87 -36.08
CA ASN A 101 43.35 -21.09 -36.37
C ASN A 101 43.83 -21.13 -37.80
N GLU A 102 43.03 -20.70 -38.79
CA GLU A 102 43.45 -20.57 -40.20
C GLU A 102 44.61 -19.59 -40.36
N ALA A 103 44.57 -18.44 -39.64
CA ALA A 103 45.66 -17.47 -39.64
C ALA A 103 46.96 -18.07 -39.07
N VAL A 104 46.90 -18.86 -38.01
CA VAL A 104 48.04 -19.59 -37.45
C VAL A 104 48.56 -20.63 -38.46
N THR A 105 47.67 -21.40 -39.08
CA THR A 105 48.03 -22.41 -40.06
C THR A 105 48.69 -21.81 -41.27
N LYS A 106 48.14 -20.71 -41.82
CA LYS A 106 48.75 -20.00 -42.97
C LYS A 106 50.11 -19.36 -42.63
N ALA A 107 50.31 -18.97 -41.38
CA ALA A 107 51.58 -18.44 -40.90
C ALA A 107 52.62 -19.55 -40.62
N THR A 108 52.21 -20.80 -40.54
CA THR A 108 53.10 -21.96 -40.36
C THR A 108 53.37 -22.62 -41.70
N ASP A 109 54.32 -22.09 -42.49
CA ASP A 109 54.75 -22.70 -43.74
C ASP A 109 56.20 -23.20 -43.62
N PRO A 110 56.39 -24.49 -43.36
CA PRO A 110 57.72 -25.10 -43.22
C PRO A 110 58.49 -25.16 -44.49
N LYS A 111 57.87 -24.95 -45.68
CA LYS A 111 58.51 -24.97 -46.98
C LYS A 111 58.96 -23.59 -47.47
N ALA A 112 58.59 -22.51 -46.76
CA ALA A 112 59.08 -21.15 -47.11
C ALA A 112 60.57 -21.00 -46.75
N THR A 113 61.29 -20.20 -47.51
CA THR A 113 62.72 -19.95 -47.26
C THR A 113 62.91 -18.44 -46.96
N PRO A 114 63.12 -18.03 -45.72
CA PRO A 114 63.19 -18.84 -44.48
C PRO A 114 61.78 -19.41 -44.03
N PRO A 115 61.77 -20.51 -43.26
CA PRO A 115 60.52 -21.04 -42.71
C PRO A 115 59.71 -19.99 -41.93
N LYS A 116 58.42 -19.93 -42.20
CA LYS A 116 57.49 -19.02 -41.49
C LYS A 116 57.01 -19.66 -40.24
N THR A 117 57.01 -18.92 -39.13
CA THR A 117 56.40 -19.27 -37.86
C THR A 117 55.34 -18.24 -37.51
N PRO A 118 54.23 -18.64 -36.87
CA PRO A 118 53.20 -17.71 -36.41
C PRO A 118 53.79 -16.67 -35.46
N THR A 119 53.33 -15.43 -35.57
CA THR A 119 53.69 -14.40 -34.60
C THR A 119 53.05 -14.70 -33.26
N GLN A 120 53.66 -14.22 -32.19
CA GLN A 120 53.10 -14.37 -30.84
C GLN A 120 51.65 -13.83 -30.79
N ALA A 121 51.38 -12.69 -31.43
CA ALA A 121 50.04 -12.11 -31.50
C ALA A 121 49.01 -13.03 -32.18
N GLN A 122 49.39 -13.81 -33.21
CA GLN A 122 48.49 -14.77 -33.85
C GLN A 122 48.19 -15.96 -32.94
N THR A 123 49.20 -16.44 -32.22
CA THR A 123 49.05 -17.54 -31.27
C THR A 123 48.15 -17.12 -30.07
N ASP A 124 48.38 -15.90 -29.57
CA ASP A 124 47.57 -15.35 -28.46
C ASP A 124 46.13 -15.11 -28.89
N ALA A 125 45.88 -14.63 -30.10
CA ALA A 125 44.55 -14.46 -30.67
C ALA A 125 43.80 -15.80 -30.80
N ALA A 126 44.45 -16.87 -31.23
CA ALA A 126 43.86 -18.20 -31.33
C ALA A 126 43.52 -18.79 -29.92
N ALA A 127 44.42 -18.57 -28.96
CA ALA A 127 44.19 -18.99 -27.58
C ALA A 127 43.00 -18.24 -26.94
N ALA A 128 42.90 -16.94 -27.15
CA ALA A 128 41.79 -16.12 -26.67
C ALA A 128 40.47 -16.52 -27.33
N ALA A 129 40.44 -16.77 -28.63
CA ALA A 129 39.27 -17.23 -29.36
C ALA A 129 38.79 -18.62 -28.86
N LYS A 130 39.74 -19.53 -28.57
CA LYS A 130 39.45 -20.83 -28.00
C LYS A 130 38.78 -20.69 -26.62
N THR A 131 39.34 -19.88 -25.74
CA THR A 131 38.79 -19.62 -24.41
C THR A 131 37.37 -19.04 -24.50
N ALA A 132 37.10 -18.10 -25.39
CA ALA A 132 35.80 -17.52 -25.61
C ALA A 132 34.77 -18.56 -26.09
N ASN A 133 35.17 -19.43 -27.03
CA ASN A 133 34.28 -20.51 -27.51
C ASN A 133 34.00 -21.58 -26.44
N ASP A 134 35.02 -21.97 -25.68
CA ASP A 134 34.84 -22.93 -24.57
C ASP A 134 33.89 -22.38 -23.48
N ASN A 135 34.01 -21.12 -23.13
CA ASN A 135 33.15 -20.43 -22.19
C ASN A 135 31.69 -20.34 -22.69
N ALA A 136 31.51 -19.99 -23.97
CA ALA A 136 30.17 -19.93 -24.58
C ALA A 136 29.51 -21.31 -24.62
N THR A 137 30.24 -22.36 -24.96
CA THR A 137 29.76 -23.74 -24.97
C THR A 137 29.40 -24.23 -23.58
N ALA A 138 30.21 -23.91 -22.57
CA ALA A 138 29.90 -24.26 -21.17
C ALA A 138 28.62 -23.56 -20.69
N ALA A 139 28.44 -22.28 -21.03
CA ALA A 139 27.24 -21.53 -20.68
C ALA A 139 25.97 -22.10 -21.33
N LEU A 140 26.05 -22.51 -22.61
CA LEU A 140 24.93 -23.16 -23.31
C LEU A 140 24.59 -24.49 -22.66
N THR A 141 25.58 -25.32 -22.36
CA THR A 141 25.39 -26.63 -21.72
C THR A 141 24.74 -26.49 -20.34
N ALA A 142 25.19 -25.50 -19.54
CA ALA A 142 24.61 -25.22 -18.23
C ALA A 142 23.14 -24.77 -18.35
N ALA A 143 22.82 -23.92 -19.32
CA ALA A 143 21.45 -23.47 -19.54
C ALA A 143 20.53 -24.61 -20.03
N GLN A 144 21.02 -25.51 -20.89
CA GLN A 144 20.28 -26.68 -21.34
C GLN A 144 20.03 -27.72 -20.24
N ALA A 145 20.85 -27.70 -19.17
CA ALA A 145 20.69 -28.55 -18.01
C ALA A 145 19.64 -28.06 -17.00
N ASP A 146 19.10 -26.83 -17.16
CA ASP A 146 17.97 -26.36 -16.35
C ASP A 146 16.79 -27.34 -16.45
N PRO A 147 16.18 -27.79 -15.34
CA PRO A 147 15.15 -28.83 -15.35
C PRO A 147 13.95 -28.53 -16.25
N ASN A 148 13.50 -27.25 -16.28
CA ASN A 148 12.35 -26.85 -17.09
C ASN A 148 12.70 -26.80 -18.58
N ILE A 149 13.88 -26.29 -18.91
CA ILE A 149 14.41 -26.25 -20.28
C ILE A 149 14.69 -27.69 -20.78
N ALA A 150 15.34 -28.50 -19.97
CA ALA A 150 15.62 -29.89 -20.29
C ALA A 150 14.34 -30.71 -20.58
N ALA A 151 13.29 -30.48 -19.81
CA ALA A 151 11.98 -31.12 -20.03
C ALA A 151 11.37 -30.73 -21.39
N LEU A 152 11.42 -29.42 -21.75
CA LEU A 152 10.95 -28.94 -23.05
C LEU A 152 11.77 -29.53 -24.20
N LEU A 153 13.10 -29.46 -24.13
CA LEU A 153 14.00 -29.98 -25.17
C LEU A 153 13.83 -31.49 -25.36
N ALA A 154 13.68 -32.26 -24.28
CA ALA A 154 13.44 -33.70 -24.35
C ALA A 154 12.09 -34.03 -25.02
N ALA A 155 11.04 -33.29 -24.66
CA ALA A 155 9.71 -33.47 -25.26
C ALA A 155 9.70 -33.11 -26.76
N GLN A 156 10.37 -32.04 -27.16
CA GLN A 156 10.50 -31.60 -28.54
C GLN A 156 11.31 -32.64 -29.37
N ALA A 157 12.42 -33.14 -28.83
CA ALA A 157 13.24 -34.15 -29.50
C ALA A 157 12.47 -35.46 -29.69
N ALA A 158 11.69 -35.87 -28.68
CA ALA A 158 10.84 -37.08 -28.79
C ALA A 158 9.76 -36.91 -29.86
N LEU A 159 9.11 -35.78 -29.95
CA LEU A 159 8.12 -35.46 -30.99
C LEU A 159 8.74 -35.46 -32.39
N THR A 160 9.87 -34.78 -32.57
CA THR A 160 10.59 -34.74 -33.85
C THR A 160 10.97 -36.16 -34.31
N LYS A 161 11.57 -36.98 -33.43
CA LYS A 161 11.94 -38.36 -33.75
C LYS A 161 10.73 -39.22 -34.13
N ALA A 162 9.60 -39.02 -33.46
CA ALA A 162 8.37 -39.72 -33.81
C ALA A 162 7.83 -39.29 -35.18
N GLN A 163 7.90 -37.99 -35.51
CA GLN A 163 7.50 -37.45 -36.81
C GLN A 163 8.38 -37.97 -37.95
N GLU A 164 9.71 -38.01 -37.75
CA GLU A 164 10.64 -38.60 -38.71
C GLU A 164 10.38 -40.07 -38.96
N ALA A 165 10.16 -40.84 -37.88
CA ALA A 165 9.84 -42.26 -37.98
C ALA A 165 8.51 -42.52 -38.73
N ALA A 166 7.51 -41.69 -38.48
CA ALA A 166 6.20 -41.77 -39.15
C ALA A 166 6.28 -41.39 -40.64
N ALA A 167 7.12 -40.41 -40.98
CA ALA A 167 7.36 -40.01 -42.38
C ALA A 167 8.10 -41.08 -43.17
N ALA A 168 8.97 -41.89 -42.51
CA ALA A 168 9.72 -42.99 -43.11
C ALA A 168 8.90 -44.28 -43.26
N ALA A 169 7.74 -44.41 -42.63
CA ALA A 169 6.87 -45.59 -42.71
C ALA A 169 6.20 -45.68 -44.11
N THR A 170 5.95 -46.95 -44.58
CA THR A 170 5.27 -47.17 -45.86
C THR A 170 4.05 -48.10 -45.65
N PRO A 171 2.81 -47.62 -45.67
CA PRO A 171 2.42 -46.17 -45.88
C PRO A 171 2.75 -45.30 -44.68
N PRO A 172 2.88 -43.97 -44.88
CA PRO A 172 3.12 -43.00 -43.78
C PRO A 172 2.01 -43.08 -42.73
N THR A 173 2.41 -43.13 -41.47
CA THR A 173 1.48 -43.16 -40.32
C THR A 173 1.52 -41.81 -39.57
N LEU A 174 0.50 -41.53 -38.76
CA LEU A 174 0.50 -40.34 -37.92
C LEU A 174 1.60 -40.46 -36.86
N ALA A 175 2.44 -39.45 -36.75
CA ALA A 175 3.62 -39.43 -35.89
C ALA A 175 3.32 -39.50 -34.38
N ASP A 176 2.14 -39.07 -34.00
CA ASP A 176 1.68 -39.04 -32.58
C ASP A 176 0.17 -39.35 -32.59
N ALA A 177 -0.15 -40.65 -32.86
CA ALA A 177 -1.54 -41.10 -32.98
C ALA A 177 -2.40 -40.80 -31.73
N ASP A 178 -1.77 -40.78 -30.55
CA ASP A 178 -2.44 -40.55 -29.29
C ASP A 178 -2.34 -39.08 -28.84
N GLY A 179 -1.61 -38.23 -29.54
CA GLY A 179 -1.37 -36.84 -29.18
C GLY A 179 -0.52 -36.61 -27.90
N LYS A 180 0.05 -37.69 -27.35
CA LYS A 180 0.76 -37.64 -26.04
C LYS A 180 2.05 -36.83 -26.09
N LEU A 181 2.83 -36.94 -27.17
CA LEU A 181 4.09 -36.20 -27.31
C LEU A 181 3.82 -34.71 -27.55
N ALA A 182 2.83 -34.36 -28.37
CA ALA A 182 2.39 -33.00 -28.56
C ALA A 182 1.84 -32.38 -27.25
N ALA A 183 1.09 -33.18 -26.47
CA ALA A 183 0.62 -32.76 -25.15
C ALA A 183 1.78 -32.50 -24.17
N ALA A 184 2.83 -33.36 -24.19
CA ALA A 184 4.01 -33.17 -23.34
C ALA A 184 4.80 -31.90 -23.71
N VAL A 185 5.00 -31.62 -25.00
CA VAL A 185 5.60 -30.36 -25.46
C VAL A 185 4.77 -29.16 -25.00
N LYS A 186 3.44 -29.23 -25.18
CA LYS A 186 2.53 -28.15 -24.74
C LYS A 186 2.57 -27.97 -23.22
N ALA A 187 2.61 -29.03 -22.43
CA ALA A 187 2.69 -28.92 -20.97
C ALA A 187 4.02 -28.28 -20.51
N ALA A 188 5.15 -28.68 -21.09
CA ALA A 188 6.45 -28.10 -20.78
C ALA A 188 6.52 -26.62 -21.21
N GLN A 189 5.98 -26.28 -22.39
CA GLN A 189 5.90 -24.88 -22.84
C GLN A 189 5.01 -24.06 -21.91
N THR A 190 3.83 -24.59 -21.52
CA THR A 190 2.93 -23.91 -20.57
C THR A 190 3.61 -23.62 -19.23
N THR A 191 4.47 -24.55 -18.75
CA THR A 191 5.23 -24.33 -17.52
C THR A 191 6.19 -23.15 -17.67
N LEU A 192 6.91 -23.05 -18.77
CA LEU A 192 7.83 -21.94 -19.06
C LEU A 192 7.10 -20.62 -19.29
N ASP A 193 5.98 -20.66 -20.00
CA ASP A 193 5.12 -19.50 -20.21
C ASP A 193 4.58 -18.96 -18.87
N ASN A 194 4.19 -19.84 -17.95
CA ASN A 194 3.76 -19.46 -16.60
C ASN A 194 4.90 -18.87 -15.78
N ILE A 195 6.13 -19.39 -15.90
CA ILE A 195 7.31 -18.79 -15.26
C ILE A 195 7.53 -17.37 -15.78
N ALA A 196 7.44 -17.17 -17.09
CA ALA A 196 7.60 -15.85 -17.70
C ALA A 196 6.45 -14.89 -17.35
N LEU A 197 5.21 -15.38 -17.33
CA LEU A 197 4.00 -14.61 -17.03
C LEU A 197 3.94 -14.14 -15.57
N ASN A 198 4.42 -14.97 -14.64
CA ASN A 198 4.40 -14.68 -13.20
C ASN A 198 5.69 -14.00 -12.72
N ALA A 199 6.63 -13.69 -13.61
CA ALA A 199 7.84 -12.99 -13.25
C ALA A 199 7.56 -11.49 -13.03
N ASP A 200 8.24 -10.89 -12.06
CA ASP A 200 8.18 -9.45 -11.83
C ASP A 200 8.78 -8.65 -12.99
N PHE A 201 9.84 -9.21 -13.63
CA PHE A 201 10.38 -8.70 -14.88
C PHE A 201 11.20 -9.78 -15.62
N SER A 202 11.48 -9.54 -16.89
CA SER A 202 12.30 -10.42 -17.72
C SER A 202 13.34 -9.63 -18.51
N THR A 203 14.56 -10.15 -18.56
CA THR A 203 15.65 -9.56 -19.36
C THR A 203 16.74 -10.59 -19.67
N GLY A 204 17.42 -10.45 -20.80
CA GLY A 204 18.55 -11.33 -21.19
C GLY A 204 18.22 -12.81 -21.33
N GLY A 205 16.94 -13.19 -21.50
CA GLY A 205 16.48 -14.57 -21.56
C GLY A 205 16.31 -15.21 -20.17
N PHE A 206 16.11 -14.40 -19.15
CA PHE A 206 15.76 -14.84 -17.78
C PHE A 206 14.51 -14.15 -17.32
N ALA A 207 13.70 -14.89 -16.54
CA ALA A 207 12.62 -14.38 -15.71
C ALA A 207 13.15 -14.13 -14.29
N TYR A 208 12.79 -13.00 -13.70
CA TYR A 208 13.24 -12.62 -12.35
C TYR A 208 12.04 -12.37 -11.46
N ASN A 209 12.13 -12.89 -10.23
CA ASN A 209 11.17 -12.59 -9.16
C ASN A 209 11.90 -11.90 -8.00
N ILE A 210 11.19 -11.01 -7.32
CA ILE A 210 11.65 -10.28 -6.16
C ILE A 210 10.79 -10.65 -4.95
N ASP A 211 11.44 -11.09 -3.88
CA ASP A 211 10.77 -11.43 -2.62
C ASP A 211 11.27 -10.51 -1.51
N THR A 212 10.36 -9.92 -0.75
CA THR A 212 10.71 -9.08 0.39
C THR A 212 11.37 -9.92 1.48
N THR A 213 12.54 -9.50 1.96
CA THR A 213 13.31 -10.20 3.01
C THR A 213 13.37 -9.47 4.34
N THR A 214 12.89 -8.24 4.41
CA THR A 214 12.78 -7.44 5.62
C THR A 214 11.40 -6.82 5.73
N VAL A 215 11.01 -6.37 6.92
CA VAL A 215 9.74 -5.65 7.11
C VAL A 215 9.67 -4.42 6.19
N ASN A 216 8.55 -4.26 5.51
CA ASN A 216 8.26 -3.05 4.75
C ASN A 216 7.51 -2.04 5.64
N TYR A 217 8.26 -1.25 6.42
CA TYR A 217 7.66 -0.24 7.28
C TYR A 217 6.88 0.81 6.50
N ARG A 218 5.60 0.96 6.79
CA ARG A 218 4.65 1.74 5.98
C ARG A 218 4.48 3.19 6.40
N MET A 219 4.92 3.58 7.59
CA MET A 219 4.68 4.94 8.11
C MET A 219 5.16 6.03 7.15
N TYR A 220 6.37 5.94 6.63
CA TYR A 220 6.96 6.94 5.73
C TYR A 220 6.10 7.16 4.47
N SER A 221 5.79 6.09 3.75
CA SER A 221 4.99 6.16 2.53
C SER A 221 3.54 6.56 2.81
N SER A 222 2.98 6.12 3.93
CA SER A 222 1.62 6.46 4.35
C SER A 222 1.48 7.94 4.66
N ILE A 223 2.44 8.56 5.32
CA ILE A 223 2.41 10.01 5.56
C ILE A 223 2.56 10.80 4.25
N LYS A 224 3.41 10.37 3.31
CA LYS A 224 3.44 10.96 1.97
C LYS A 224 2.08 10.85 1.29
N PHE A 225 1.49 9.65 1.28
CA PHE A 225 0.20 9.37 0.66
C PHE A 225 -0.95 10.18 1.29
N PHE A 226 -0.92 10.36 2.62
CA PHE A 226 -1.84 11.23 3.34
C PHE A 226 -1.79 12.67 2.83
N TYR A 227 -0.58 13.27 2.77
CA TYR A 227 -0.44 14.66 2.32
C TYR A 227 -0.76 14.84 0.82
N GLU A 228 -0.43 13.88 -0.03
CA GLU A 228 -0.77 13.89 -1.45
C GLU A 228 -2.28 13.84 -1.71
N ASN A 229 -3.07 13.34 -0.74
CA ASN A 229 -4.53 13.31 -0.79
C ASN A 229 -5.22 14.44 -0.01
N GLY A 230 -4.50 15.51 0.32
CA GLY A 230 -5.05 16.69 0.97
C GLY A 230 -5.00 16.66 2.48
N GLY A 231 -4.09 15.85 3.04
CA GLY A 231 -3.82 15.80 4.48
C GLY A 231 -3.42 17.14 5.08
N GLY A 232 -3.85 17.37 6.31
CA GLY A 232 -3.55 18.56 7.13
C GLY A 232 -2.76 18.18 8.38
N ASP A 233 -3.14 18.80 9.51
CA ASP A 233 -2.57 18.48 10.82
C ASP A 233 -2.80 17.01 11.16
N CYS A 234 -1.78 16.35 11.69
CA CYS A 234 -1.87 14.98 12.17
C CYS A 234 -0.98 14.75 13.39
N TYR A 235 -1.23 13.67 14.10
CA TYR A 235 -0.40 13.20 15.20
C TYR A 235 0.38 11.96 14.76
N ILE A 236 1.68 11.95 15.05
CA ILE A 236 2.55 10.79 14.84
C ILE A 236 2.97 10.23 16.18
N MET A 237 2.72 8.96 16.41
CA MET A 237 3.19 8.22 17.58
C MET A 237 4.15 7.13 17.13
N SER A 238 5.44 7.38 17.31
CA SER A 238 6.49 6.41 17.02
C SER A 238 6.57 5.36 18.13
N ILE A 239 6.51 4.08 17.75
CA ILE A 239 6.67 2.96 18.68
C ILE A 239 8.05 2.31 18.61
N GLY A 240 8.88 2.69 17.66
CA GLY A 240 10.22 2.17 17.48
C GLY A 240 10.91 2.66 16.21
N ALA A 241 12.20 2.36 16.11
CA ALA A 241 12.94 2.56 14.86
C ALA A 241 12.78 1.35 13.93
N TYR A 242 13.10 1.54 12.64
CA TYR A 242 13.16 0.45 11.68
C TYR A 242 14.19 -0.61 12.09
N ASP A 243 13.79 -1.86 12.06
CA ASP A 243 14.65 -3.02 12.36
C ASP A 243 14.68 -3.97 11.15
N TYR A 244 15.72 -3.82 10.32
CA TYR A 244 15.88 -4.61 9.10
C TYR A 244 16.40 -6.04 9.35
N SER A 245 16.57 -6.45 10.59
CA SER A 245 16.84 -7.85 10.94
C SER A 245 15.57 -8.71 10.95
N LYS A 246 14.39 -8.07 11.01
CA LYS A 246 13.09 -8.73 11.03
C LYS A 246 12.52 -8.93 9.63
N THR A 247 11.87 -10.06 9.41
CA THR A 247 11.15 -10.40 8.17
C THR A 247 9.66 -10.09 8.24
N ALA A 248 9.10 -9.97 9.44
CA ALA A 248 7.72 -9.63 9.73
C ALA A 248 7.61 -8.96 11.10
N ILE A 249 6.53 -8.22 11.33
CA ILE A 249 6.13 -7.77 12.66
C ILE A 249 5.23 -8.88 13.24
N THR A 250 5.68 -9.50 14.34
CA THR A 250 4.94 -10.61 14.98
C THR A 250 4.31 -10.20 16.31
N ASP A 251 4.85 -9.14 16.97
CA ASP A 251 4.40 -8.65 18.27
C ASP A 251 3.60 -7.36 18.13
N THR A 252 2.45 -7.30 18.76
CA THR A 252 1.53 -6.15 18.76
C THR A 252 1.57 -5.34 20.06
N THR A 253 2.39 -5.74 21.04
CA THR A 253 2.42 -5.14 22.38
C THR A 253 2.67 -3.63 22.34
N ASP A 254 3.62 -3.18 21.52
CA ASP A 254 3.94 -1.75 21.41
C ASP A 254 2.81 -0.94 20.79
N PHE A 255 2.08 -1.52 19.82
CA PHE A 255 0.89 -0.90 19.23
C PHE A 255 -0.26 -0.78 20.26
N MET A 256 -0.52 -1.84 21.04
CA MET A 256 -1.54 -1.85 22.10
C MET A 256 -1.23 -0.80 23.17
N ASN A 257 0.03 -0.70 23.58
CA ASN A 257 0.49 0.32 24.52
C ASN A 257 0.29 1.74 23.94
N ALA A 258 0.61 1.96 22.68
CA ALA A 258 0.44 3.24 22.01
C ALA A 258 -1.05 3.65 21.93
N ILE A 259 -1.94 2.71 21.57
CA ILE A 259 -3.40 2.94 21.58
C ILE A 259 -3.86 3.35 22.98
N THR A 260 -3.39 2.66 24.03
CA THR A 260 -3.71 3.00 25.42
C THR A 260 -3.24 4.40 25.81
N LEU A 261 -2.03 4.78 25.39
CA LEU A 261 -1.49 6.12 25.65
C LEU A 261 -2.25 7.21 24.90
N LEU A 262 -2.76 6.90 23.70
CA LEU A 262 -3.55 7.81 22.87
C LEU A 262 -4.90 8.21 23.53
N LYS A 263 -5.38 7.48 24.55
CA LYS A 263 -6.56 7.87 25.35
C LYS A 263 -6.39 9.24 26.03
N LYS A 264 -5.15 9.69 26.25
CA LYS A 264 -4.86 11.00 26.86
C LYS A 264 -4.98 12.17 25.88
N GLU A 265 -4.95 11.88 24.58
CA GLU A 265 -5.03 12.89 23.53
C GLU A 265 -6.48 13.02 23.06
N THR A 266 -7.05 14.19 23.19
CA THR A 266 -8.47 14.44 22.87
C THR A 266 -8.68 15.03 21.47
N GLU A 267 -7.65 15.65 20.87
CA GLU A 267 -7.73 16.30 19.55
C GLU A 267 -7.83 15.31 18.37
N PRO A 268 -7.15 14.14 18.38
CA PRO A 268 -7.25 13.21 17.26
C PRO A 268 -8.68 12.71 17.03
N THR A 269 -9.14 12.77 15.78
CA THR A 269 -10.49 12.35 15.35
C THR A 269 -10.50 11.11 14.48
N MET A 270 -9.33 10.65 14.08
CA MET A 270 -9.14 9.42 13.29
C MET A 270 -7.94 8.63 13.83
N LEU A 271 -8.01 7.31 13.74
CA LEU A 271 -6.92 6.40 14.11
C LEU A 271 -6.52 5.57 12.90
N VAL A 272 -5.24 5.59 12.56
CA VAL A 272 -4.63 4.85 11.44
C VAL A 272 -3.36 4.15 11.91
N ILE A 273 -3.20 2.87 11.60
CA ILE A 273 -1.99 2.10 11.90
C ILE A 273 -1.45 1.53 10.58
N PRO A 274 -0.57 2.25 9.89
CA PRO A 274 -0.08 1.82 8.57
C PRO A 274 0.66 0.49 8.59
N ASP A 275 1.47 0.25 9.62
CA ASP A 275 2.29 -0.96 9.75
C ASP A 275 1.47 -2.22 10.12
N LEU A 276 0.16 -2.07 10.39
CA LEU A 276 -0.74 -3.17 10.73
C LEU A 276 -0.75 -4.28 9.67
N VAL A 277 -0.65 -3.91 8.42
CA VAL A 277 -0.67 -4.86 7.29
C VAL A 277 0.61 -5.69 7.14
N GLU A 278 1.67 -5.30 7.84
CA GLU A 278 2.95 -6.03 7.95
C GLU A 278 3.01 -6.92 9.21
N ILE A 279 1.94 -6.90 10.03
CA ILE A 279 1.80 -7.79 11.18
C ILE A 279 1.32 -9.14 10.68
N MET A 280 2.23 -10.11 10.64
CA MET A 280 1.92 -11.43 10.12
C MET A 280 2.77 -12.53 10.77
N ASP A 281 2.26 -13.76 10.77
CA ASP A 281 3.05 -14.95 11.07
C ASP A 281 3.73 -15.44 9.78
N PRO A 282 5.07 -15.34 9.68
CA PRO A 282 5.80 -15.78 8.50
C PRO A 282 5.85 -17.32 8.35
N THR A 283 5.41 -18.07 9.36
CA THR A 283 5.41 -19.55 9.38
C THR A 283 4.08 -20.16 8.95
N ALA A 284 3.05 -19.34 8.70
CA ALA A 284 1.74 -19.81 8.24
C ALA A 284 1.86 -20.59 6.92
N ASP A 285 1.18 -21.73 6.86
CA ASP A 285 1.23 -22.62 5.69
C ASP A 285 0.32 -22.10 4.55
N PRO A 286 0.87 -21.69 3.40
CA PRO A 286 0.08 -21.18 2.28
C PRO A 286 -0.89 -22.22 1.67
N SER A 287 -0.69 -23.51 1.93
CA SER A 287 -1.58 -24.58 1.46
C SER A 287 -2.76 -24.85 2.40
N SER A 288 -2.75 -24.26 3.60
CA SER A 288 -3.83 -24.43 4.59
C SER A 288 -5.09 -23.67 4.19
N ALA A 289 -6.26 -24.26 4.45
CA ALA A 289 -7.54 -23.58 4.30
C ALA A 289 -7.72 -22.41 5.28
N THR A 290 -6.94 -22.39 6.38
CA THR A 290 -6.92 -21.34 7.41
C THR A 290 -5.76 -20.35 7.21
N TYR A 291 -5.06 -20.42 6.08
CA TYR A 291 -3.84 -19.63 5.84
C TYR A 291 -3.94 -18.15 6.20
N LEU A 292 -4.96 -17.44 5.71
CA LEU A 292 -5.12 -16.02 6.00
C LEU A 292 -5.46 -15.75 7.47
N GLN A 293 -6.20 -16.65 8.11
CA GLN A 293 -6.51 -16.57 9.52
C GLN A 293 -5.25 -16.69 10.37
N ASP A 294 -4.45 -17.72 10.09
CA ASP A 294 -3.23 -18.01 10.85
C ASP A 294 -2.19 -16.91 10.62
N LYS A 295 -2.03 -16.50 9.36
CA LYS A 295 -1.07 -15.48 8.95
C LYS A 295 -1.32 -14.11 9.61
N TYR A 296 -2.58 -13.66 9.68
CA TYR A 296 -2.95 -12.31 10.10
C TYR A 296 -3.70 -12.23 11.43
N ALA A 297 -3.69 -13.29 12.25
CA ALA A 297 -4.40 -13.32 13.53
C ALA A 297 -4.09 -12.12 14.43
N ASN A 298 -2.82 -11.76 14.56
CA ASN A 298 -2.37 -10.63 15.38
C ASN A 298 -2.79 -9.29 14.78
N ALA A 299 -2.80 -9.15 13.45
CA ALA A 299 -3.30 -7.95 12.78
C ALA A 299 -4.79 -7.73 13.05
N TYR A 300 -5.61 -8.79 12.94
CA TYR A 300 -7.05 -8.70 13.26
C TYR A 300 -7.31 -8.40 14.73
N SER A 301 -6.51 -8.96 15.64
CA SER A 301 -6.58 -8.62 17.07
C SER A 301 -6.33 -7.14 17.32
N LEU A 302 -5.33 -6.56 16.66
CA LEU A 302 -5.04 -5.13 16.75
C LEU A 302 -6.17 -4.27 16.14
N GLN A 303 -6.80 -4.71 15.05
CA GLN A 303 -7.96 -4.02 14.47
C GLN A 303 -9.16 -3.99 15.45
N ASN A 304 -9.39 -5.09 16.16
CA ASN A 304 -10.41 -5.13 17.21
C ASN A 304 -10.12 -4.09 18.30
N GLU A 305 -8.86 -3.96 18.72
CA GLU A 305 -8.48 -2.96 19.71
C GLU A 305 -8.63 -1.52 19.19
N MET A 306 -8.30 -1.27 17.91
CA MET A 306 -8.54 0.03 17.29
C MET A 306 -10.03 0.42 17.33
N ILE A 307 -10.92 -0.53 17.01
CA ILE A 307 -12.36 -0.31 17.02
C ILE A 307 -12.87 -0.11 18.46
N ASN A 308 -12.44 -0.94 19.41
CA ASN A 308 -12.78 -0.82 20.81
C ASN A 308 -12.38 0.53 21.38
N HIS A 309 -11.14 0.96 21.12
CA HIS A 309 -10.64 2.26 21.53
C HIS A 309 -11.50 3.42 20.97
N CYS A 310 -11.85 3.37 19.68
CA CYS A 310 -12.69 4.41 19.07
C CYS A 310 -14.10 4.43 19.64
N GLY A 311 -14.68 3.24 19.89
CA GLY A 311 -16.02 3.10 20.51
C GLY A 311 -16.05 3.56 21.96
N GLU A 312 -15.00 3.30 22.75
CA GLU A 312 -14.88 3.78 24.13
C GLU A 312 -14.68 5.30 24.20
N MET A 313 -13.82 5.86 23.31
CA MET A 313 -13.53 7.30 23.29
C MET A 313 -14.68 8.13 22.73
N MET A 314 -15.50 7.59 21.84
CA MET A 314 -16.65 8.24 21.17
C MET A 314 -16.33 9.59 20.50
N ASN A 315 -15.04 9.89 20.25
CA ASN A 315 -14.59 11.15 19.64
C ASN A 315 -13.77 10.95 18.36
N ARG A 316 -13.59 9.71 17.93
CA ARG A 316 -12.76 9.35 16.78
C ARG A 316 -13.26 8.09 16.08
N VAL A 317 -12.82 7.91 14.85
CA VAL A 317 -13.11 6.73 14.05
C VAL A 317 -11.82 6.03 13.60
N ALA A 318 -11.84 4.71 13.48
CA ALA A 318 -10.75 3.93 12.92
C ALA A 318 -10.89 3.82 11.39
N ILE A 319 -9.80 4.04 10.65
CA ILE A 319 -9.72 3.77 9.22
C ILE A 319 -8.87 2.51 9.05
N LEU A 320 -9.48 1.43 8.56
CA LEU A 320 -8.90 0.11 8.54
C LEU A 320 -8.53 -0.32 7.13
N ASP A 321 -7.49 -1.13 7.05
CA ASP A 321 -7.04 -1.83 5.85
C ASP A 321 -7.33 -3.33 5.96
N ILE A 322 -7.46 -4.02 4.84
CA ILE A 322 -7.54 -5.48 4.81
C ILE A 322 -6.13 -6.04 4.62
N PRO A 323 -5.57 -6.79 5.62
CA PRO A 323 -4.30 -7.47 5.45
C PRO A 323 -4.34 -8.44 4.26
N GLY A 324 -3.33 -8.39 3.38
CA GLY A 324 -3.30 -9.18 2.15
C GLY A 324 -4.31 -8.76 1.07
N GLY A 325 -4.98 -7.62 1.21
CA GLY A 325 -6.02 -7.13 0.28
C GLY A 325 -5.51 -6.68 -1.09
N TYR A 326 -4.34 -7.13 -1.50
CA TYR A 326 -3.76 -6.88 -2.83
C TYR A 326 -3.85 -8.10 -3.76
N SER A 327 -4.15 -9.28 -3.22
CA SER A 327 -4.28 -10.52 -3.98
C SER A 327 -5.33 -11.42 -3.35
N GLU A 328 -6.03 -12.19 -4.18
CA GLU A 328 -6.95 -13.21 -3.68
C GLU A 328 -6.21 -14.54 -3.54
N PRO A 329 -6.43 -15.29 -2.45
CA PRO A 329 -5.82 -16.60 -2.27
C PRO A 329 -6.37 -17.59 -3.31
N LEU A 330 -5.50 -18.50 -3.77
CA LEU A 330 -5.89 -19.54 -4.73
C LEU A 330 -6.83 -20.58 -4.11
N VAL A 331 -6.80 -20.74 -2.79
CA VAL A 331 -7.59 -21.72 -2.03
C VAL A 331 -8.04 -21.09 -0.71
N GLY A 332 -9.23 -21.42 -0.27
CA GLY A 332 -9.76 -21.01 1.02
C GLY A 332 -10.61 -19.75 0.98
N THR A 333 -10.65 -19.04 2.10
CA THR A 333 -11.47 -17.85 2.31
C THR A 333 -10.79 -16.62 1.69
N THR A 334 -11.56 -15.72 1.04
CA THR A 334 -11.01 -14.47 0.51
C THR A 334 -10.53 -13.54 1.62
N SER A 335 -9.63 -12.60 1.30
CA SER A 335 -9.09 -11.62 2.27
C SER A 335 -10.21 -10.82 2.96
N VAL A 336 -11.22 -10.40 2.19
CA VAL A 336 -12.40 -9.69 2.69
C VAL A 336 -13.22 -10.55 3.65
N GLN A 337 -13.45 -11.81 3.27
CA GLN A 337 -14.27 -12.71 4.08
C GLN A 337 -13.55 -13.10 5.37
N GLN A 338 -12.22 -13.30 5.30
CA GLN A 338 -11.41 -13.55 6.49
C GLN A 338 -11.41 -12.35 7.43
N PHE A 339 -11.28 -11.13 6.91
CA PHE A 339 -11.41 -9.90 7.69
C PHE A 339 -12.76 -9.86 8.42
N ARG A 340 -13.87 -10.08 7.72
CA ARG A 340 -15.22 -10.09 8.31
C ARG A 340 -15.40 -11.13 9.41
N ASN A 341 -14.76 -12.29 9.26
CA ASN A 341 -14.83 -13.38 10.24
C ASN A 341 -13.99 -13.11 11.49
N SER A 342 -12.89 -12.36 11.35
CA SER A 342 -11.91 -12.17 12.42
C SER A 342 -12.06 -10.85 13.18
N VAL A 343 -12.66 -9.83 12.55
CA VAL A 343 -12.83 -8.52 13.18
C VAL A 343 -14.17 -8.46 13.91
N GLU A 344 -14.11 -8.63 15.24
CA GLU A 344 -15.25 -8.62 16.15
C GLU A 344 -14.90 -7.81 17.40
N PRO A 345 -15.33 -6.54 17.49
CA PRO A 345 -15.09 -5.71 18.67
C PRO A 345 -15.93 -6.19 19.87
N LEU A 346 -15.55 -5.72 21.06
CA LEU A 346 -16.21 -6.10 22.33
C LEU A 346 -17.72 -5.77 22.35
N ASP A 347 -18.12 -4.63 21.79
CA ASP A 347 -19.52 -4.27 21.57
C ASP A 347 -19.77 -4.14 20.06
N PRO A 348 -20.72 -4.88 19.47
CA PRO A 348 -21.08 -4.75 18.07
C PRO A 348 -21.41 -3.32 17.61
N LYS A 349 -21.90 -2.44 18.50
CA LYS A 349 -22.16 -1.02 18.22
C LYS A 349 -20.90 -0.26 17.87
N PHE A 350 -19.73 -0.72 18.32
CA PHE A 350 -18.44 -0.09 18.02
C PHE A 350 -18.06 -0.21 16.54
N ASN A 351 -18.65 -1.16 15.79
CA ASN A 351 -18.48 -1.24 14.34
C ASN A 351 -18.83 0.08 13.62
N SER A 352 -19.73 0.89 14.18
CA SER A 352 -20.08 2.20 13.64
C SER A 352 -18.95 3.24 13.74
N TYR A 353 -17.91 2.98 14.55
CA TYR A 353 -16.72 3.81 14.70
C TYR A 353 -15.55 3.36 13.82
N ALA A 354 -15.80 2.48 12.86
CA ALA A 354 -14.79 2.02 11.92
C ALA A 354 -15.28 2.07 10.47
N ALA A 355 -14.37 2.35 9.56
CA ALA A 355 -14.56 2.20 8.13
C ALA A 355 -13.36 1.44 7.56
N VAL A 356 -13.61 0.52 6.63
CA VAL A 356 -12.57 -0.31 6.00
C VAL A 356 -12.58 -0.11 4.50
N TYR A 357 -11.39 -0.04 3.89
CA TYR A 357 -11.22 0.22 2.47
C TYR A 357 -10.48 -0.92 1.77
N TYR A 358 -10.89 -1.23 0.56
CA TYR A 358 -10.40 -2.33 -0.26
C TYR A 358 -10.57 -2.01 -1.76
N PRO A 359 -9.67 -2.50 -2.63
CA PRO A 359 -8.43 -3.23 -2.36
C PRO A 359 -7.24 -2.30 -2.09
N TRP A 360 -6.03 -2.88 -1.97
CA TRP A 360 -4.81 -2.11 -2.02
C TRP A 360 -4.64 -1.44 -3.38
N LEU A 361 -3.71 -0.49 -3.46
CA LEU A 361 -3.53 0.38 -4.60
C LEU A 361 -2.09 0.35 -5.09
N HIS A 362 -1.91 0.25 -6.39
CA HIS A 362 -0.65 0.60 -7.04
C HIS A 362 -0.53 2.11 -7.07
N THR A 363 0.45 2.66 -6.35
CA THR A 363 0.64 4.09 -6.17
C THR A 363 1.89 4.62 -6.90
N THR A 364 2.12 5.92 -6.83
CA THR A 364 3.31 6.61 -7.31
C THR A 364 4.03 7.37 -6.20
N VAL A 365 3.83 6.97 -4.96
CA VAL A 365 4.34 7.64 -3.75
C VAL A 365 5.86 7.57 -3.66
N TYR A 366 6.44 6.37 -3.90
CA TYR A 366 7.88 6.23 -4.03
C TYR A 366 8.35 6.64 -5.42
N GLN A 367 9.43 7.40 -5.47
CA GLN A 367 10.08 7.85 -6.68
C GLN A 367 11.35 7.04 -6.96
N THR A 368 11.81 7.03 -8.22
CA THR A 368 13.02 6.30 -8.64
C THR A 368 14.26 6.68 -7.83
N SER A 369 14.35 7.94 -7.40
CA SER A 369 15.48 8.42 -6.58
C SER A 369 15.50 7.86 -5.15
N GLU A 370 14.42 7.23 -4.70
CA GLU A 370 14.33 6.61 -3.37
C GLU A 370 14.66 5.11 -3.39
N ILE A 371 14.88 4.54 -4.58
CA ILE A 371 15.25 3.14 -4.79
C ILE A 371 16.71 3.04 -5.20
N SER A 372 17.47 2.17 -4.55
CA SER A 372 18.90 2.00 -4.81
C SER A 372 19.35 0.55 -4.56
N TYR A 373 20.65 0.29 -4.74
CA TYR A 373 21.25 -0.99 -4.38
C TYR A 373 20.99 -1.39 -2.90
N GLN A 374 20.67 -0.45 -2.01
CA GLN A 374 20.33 -0.71 -0.61
C GLN A 374 19.03 -1.51 -0.46
N ASN A 375 18.19 -1.49 -1.49
CA ASN A 375 16.97 -2.30 -1.56
C ASN A 375 17.24 -3.72 -2.08
N ILE A 376 18.48 -4.06 -2.44
CA ILE A 376 18.87 -5.39 -2.92
C ILE A 376 19.55 -6.15 -1.78
N ASN A 377 19.02 -7.31 -1.42
CA ASN A 377 19.66 -8.17 -0.44
C ASN A 377 21.03 -8.64 -0.94
N LYS A 378 22.05 -8.55 -0.10
CA LYS A 378 23.43 -8.91 -0.44
C LYS A 378 23.58 -10.33 -0.98
N ALA A 379 22.76 -11.27 -0.52
CA ALA A 379 22.74 -12.65 -1.03
C ALA A 379 22.36 -12.72 -2.52
N SER A 380 21.69 -11.69 -3.06
CA SER A 380 21.28 -11.60 -4.47
C SER A 380 22.29 -10.88 -5.37
N TYR A 381 23.38 -10.36 -4.83
CA TYR A 381 24.39 -9.64 -5.62
C TYR A 381 24.99 -10.51 -6.74
N GLY A 382 25.14 -11.82 -6.53
CA GLY A 382 25.55 -12.76 -7.57
C GLY A 382 24.57 -12.84 -8.74
N VAL A 383 23.26 -12.81 -8.45
CA VAL A 383 22.20 -12.80 -9.49
C VAL A 383 22.23 -11.49 -10.26
N VAL A 384 22.37 -10.34 -9.56
CA VAL A 384 22.49 -9.02 -10.19
C VAL A 384 23.73 -8.94 -11.07
N THR A 385 24.88 -9.42 -10.58
CA THR A 385 26.12 -9.48 -11.37
C THR A 385 25.94 -10.32 -12.64
N SER A 386 25.29 -11.47 -12.53
CA SER A 386 25.01 -12.34 -13.68
C SER A 386 24.09 -11.65 -14.69
N MET A 387 23.03 -10.99 -14.23
CA MET A 387 22.12 -10.21 -15.06
C MET A 387 22.83 -9.11 -15.83
N LEU A 388 23.66 -8.34 -15.16
CA LEU A 388 24.44 -7.25 -15.77
C LEU A 388 25.49 -7.78 -16.74
N ASN A 389 26.19 -8.86 -16.42
CA ASN A 389 27.14 -9.49 -17.32
C ASN A 389 26.48 -9.95 -18.63
N VAL A 390 25.26 -10.48 -18.56
CA VAL A 390 24.49 -10.86 -19.77
C VAL A 390 24.20 -9.63 -20.63
N GLU A 391 23.80 -8.51 -20.03
CA GLU A 391 23.48 -7.28 -20.75
C GLU A 391 24.71 -6.66 -21.44
N PHE A 392 25.86 -6.64 -20.75
CA PHE A 392 27.06 -5.94 -21.22
C PHE A 392 28.08 -6.86 -21.92
N THR A 393 27.74 -8.11 -22.17
CA THR A 393 28.52 -9.02 -22.99
C THR A 393 28.11 -8.88 -24.46
N ASP A 394 29.06 -8.67 -25.33
CA ASP A 394 28.84 -8.51 -26.77
C ASP A 394 28.47 -9.87 -27.43
N LYS A 395 28.12 -9.81 -28.71
CA LYS A 395 27.82 -11.01 -29.53
C LYS A 395 28.98 -12.00 -29.66
N ASN A 396 30.20 -11.61 -29.32
CA ASN A 396 31.41 -12.44 -29.36
C ASN A 396 31.74 -13.03 -27.98
N GLY A 397 30.87 -12.82 -26.98
CA GLY A 397 31.08 -13.31 -25.62
C GLY A 397 32.05 -12.49 -24.79
N VAL A 398 32.37 -11.24 -25.22
CA VAL A 398 33.31 -10.37 -24.51
C VAL A 398 32.57 -9.35 -23.67
N LEU A 399 32.81 -9.39 -22.37
CA LEU A 399 32.24 -8.41 -21.42
C LEU A 399 32.93 -7.04 -21.61
N ASN A 400 32.14 -5.99 -21.66
CA ASN A 400 32.68 -4.61 -21.72
C ASN A 400 33.56 -4.33 -20.49
N ALA A 401 34.83 -3.90 -20.76
CA ALA A 401 35.84 -3.74 -19.73
C ALA A 401 35.53 -2.67 -18.68
N ASP A 402 34.89 -1.57 -19.08
CA ASP A 402 34.51 -0.50 -18.15
C ASP A 402 33.28 -0.91 -17.30
N MET A 403 32.32 -1.57 -17.91
CA MET A 403 31.16 -2.11 -17.17
C MET A 403 31.58 -3.23 -16.22
N SER A 404 32.56 -4.06 -16.59
CA SER A 404 33.13 -5.09 -15.69
C SER A 404 33.65 -4.48 -14.37
N LYS A 405 34.29 -3.32 -14.42
CA LYS A 405 34.77 -2.59 -13.23
C LYS A 405 33.61 -2.11 -12.36
N ILE A 406 32.54 -1.61 -13.00
CA ILE A 406 31.33 -1.13 -12.29
C ILE A 406 30.59 -2.30 -11.64
N ILE A 407 30.40 -3.39 -12.38
CA ILE A 407 29.71 -4.61 -11.90
C ILE A 407 30.48 -5.26 -10.74
N SER A 408 31.82 -5.18 -10.76
CA SER A 408 32.65 -5.71 -9.67
C SER A 408 32.36 -5.07 -8.29
N ALA A 409 31.71 -3.92 -8.22
CA ALA A 409 31.26 -3.32 -6.96
C ALA A 409 30.31 -4.23 -6.17
N PHE A 410 29.51 -5.05 -6.86
CA PHE A 410 28.61 -6.03 -6.20
C PHE A 410 29.33 -7.30 -5.72
N THR A 411 30.58 -7.53 -6.14
CA THR A 411 31.36 -8.71 -5.77
C THR A 411 32.54 -8.41 -4.84
N SER A 412 32.83 -7.12 -4.57
CA SER A 412 33.97 -6.69 -3.76
C SER A 412 33.78 -7.08 -2.28
N ASP A 413 34.84 -7.57 -1.64
CA ASP A 413 34.85 -7.88 -0.20
C ASP A 413 34.71 -6.57 0.61
N PRO A 414 33.71 -6.47 1.50
CA PRO A 414 33.52 -5.29 2.35
C PRO A 414 34.70 -4.96 3.28
N LYS A 415 35.64 -5.87 3.46
CA LYS A 415 36.80 -5.67 4.35
C LYS A 415 37.95 -4.85 3.73
N THR A 416 37.99 -4.68 2.43
CA THR A 416 39.17 -4.13 1.72
C THR A 416 38.97 -2.76 1.09
N THR A 417 37.74 -2.25 0.99
CA THR A 417 37.45 -0.94 0.37
C THR A 417 36.24 -0.31 1.08
N PRO A 418 36.07 1.01 1.12
CA PRO A 418 34.79 1.63 1.47
C PRO A 418 33.75 1.23 0.41
N GLN A 419 33.22 0.04 0.53
CA GLN A 419 32.32 -0.63 -0.42
C GLN A 419 31.08 0.23 -0.70
N GLN A 420 30.60 0.95 0.30
CA GLN A 420 29.44 1.82 0.15
C GLN A 420 29.67 2.92 -0.91
N THR A 421 30.82 3.61 -0.87
CA THR A 421 31.12 4.66 -1.86
C THR A 421 31.24 4.10 -3.28
N THR A 422 31.72 2.87 -3.43
CA THR A 422 31.84 2.20 -4.73
C THR A 422 30.47 1.75 -5.23
N LEU A 423 29.61 1.22 -4.36
CA LEU A 423 28.25 0.83 -4.68
C LEU A 423 27.38 2.04 -5.04
N ASP A 424 27.48 3.16 -4.30
CA ASP A 424 26.74 4.39 -4.60
C ASP A 424 27.06 4.90 -6.01
N LYS A 425 28.34 4.88 -6.41
CA LYS A 425 28.76 5.25 -7.77
C LYS A 425 28.26 4.27 -8.82
N ALA A 426 28.36 2.97 -8.54
CA ALA A 426 27.89 1.93 -9.45
C ALA A 426 26.37 2.05 -9.67
N ASP A 427 25.62 2.26 -8.60
CA ASP A 427 24.17 2.45 -8.64
C ASP A 427 23.76 3.60 -9.54
N LEU A 428 24.37 4.79 -9.36
CA LEU A 428 24.11 5.96 -10.20
C LEU A 428 24.39 5.72 -11.68
N ILE A 429 25.48 5.00 -11.99
CA ILE A 429 25.84 4.68 -13.37
C ILE A 429 24.85 3.67 -13.95
N LEU A 430 24.53 2.61 -13.21
CA LEU A 430 23.65 1.55 -13.67
C LEU A 430 22.20 2.02 -13.83
N GLN A 431 21.70 2.89 -12.95
CA GLN A 431 20.38 3.52 -13.11
C GLN A 431 20.26 4.31 -14.43
N ASN A 432 21.35 4.84 -14.95
CA ASN A 432 21.35 5.61 -16.21
C ASN A 432 21.67 4.77 -17.44
N LEU A 433 22.52 3.75 -17.32
CA LEU A 433 23.06 3.03 -18.48
C LEU A 433 22.53 1.60 -18.65
N SER A 434 22.08 0.94 -17.59
CA SER A 434 21.64 -0.46 -17.64
C SER A 434 20.12 -0.55 -17.67
N LYS A 435 19.59 -1.09 -18.77
CA LYS A 435 18.15 -1.38 -18.89
C LYS A 435 17.70 -2.47 -17.91
N SER A 436 18.52 -3.49 -17.73
CA SER A 436 18.23 -4.58 -16.79
C SER A 436 18.18 -4.09 -15.35
N TYR A 437 19.09 -3.18 -14.98
CA TYR A 437 19.08 -2.57 -13.64
C TYR A 437 17.87 -1.65 -13.43
N GLN A 438 17.48 -0.90 -14.46
CA GLN A 438 16.25 -0.08 -14.44
C GLN A 438 14.99 -0.93 -14.30
N LEU A 439 14.92 -2.10 -14.94
CA LEU A 439 13.82 -3.04 -14.78
C LEU A 439 13.77 -3.59 -13.35
N LEU A 440 14.92 -3.97 -12.78
CA LEU A 440 15.01 -4.44 -11.39
C LEU A 440 14.57 -3.38 -10.39
N THR A 441 15.13 -2.17 -10.47
CA THR A 441 14.75 -1.07 -9.56
C THR A 441 13.31 -0.64 -9.78
N GLY A 442 12.81 -0.71 -11.00
CA GLY A 442 11.41 -0.49 -11.34
C GLY A 442 10.46 -1.52 -10.72
N ALA A 443 10.84 -2.82 -10.73
CA ALA A 443 10.08 -3.87 -10.08
C ALA A 443 10.05 -3.69 -8.56
N ILE A 444 11.19 -3.35 -7.94
CA ILE A 444 11.28 -3.02 -6.51
C ILE A 444 10.37 -1.83 -6.19
N MET A 445 10.46 -0.74 -6.97
CA MET A 445 9.62 0.44 -6.79
C MET A 445 8.13 0.12 -6.92
N SER A 446 7.75 -0.71 -7.89
CA SER A 446 6.37 -1.16 -8.07
C SER A 446 5.84 -1.94 -6.86
N ASN A 447 6.68 -2.80 -6.27
CA ASN A 447 6.33 -3.54 -5.06
C ASN A 447 6.20 -2.61 -3.84
N MET A 448 7.11 -1.67 -3.64
CA MET A 448 7.02 -0.68 -2.56
C MET A 448 5.82 0.27 -2.72
N ASN A 449 5.44 0.56 -3.96
CA ASN A 449 4.26 1.37 -4.31
C ASN A 449 2.93 0.60 -4.25
N LEU A 450 2.96 -0.67 -3.89
CA LEU A 450 1.74 -1.41 -3.57
C LEU A 450 1.34 -1.12 -2.12
N MET A 451 0.36 -0.26 -1.93
CA MET A 451 0.01 0.34 -0.64
C MET A 451 -1.44 0.09 -0.24
N ALA A 452 -1.64 -0.06 1.06
CA ALA A 452 -2.96 -0.08 1.66
C ALA A 452 -3.59 1.33 1.67
N PRO A 453 -4.93 1.46 1.53
CA PRO A 453 -5.58 2.73 1.27
C PRO A 453 -5.81 3.65 2.47
N SER A 454 -5.73 3.17 3.72
CA SER A 454 -6.17 3.90 4.92
C SER A 454 -5.58 5.30 5.08
N ALA A 455 -4.28 5.46 4.81
CA ALA A 455 -3.60 6.75 4.91
C ALA A 455 -4.07 7.75 3.84
N GLY A 456 -4.23 7.30 2.59
CA GLY A 456 -4.82 8.11 1.53
C GLY A 456 -6.26 8.50 1.84
N MET A 457 -7.02 7.58 2.42
CA MET A 457 -8.39 7.86 2.87
C MET A 457 -8.47 8.89 4.00
N ALA A 458 -7.52 8.85 4.96
CA ALA A 458 -7.42 9.90 5.97
C ALA A 458 -7.19 11.29 5.33
N GLY A 459 -6.37 11.35 4.26
CA GLY A 459 -6.18 12.56 3.45
C GLY A 459 -7.46 13.02 2.75
N ILE A 460 -8.19 12.09 2.12
CA ILE A 460 -9.48 12.39 1.48
C ILE A 460 -10.49 12.89 2.50
N TYR A 461 -10.58 12.29 3.70
CA TYR A 461 -11.45 12.78 4.77
C TYR A 461 -11.11 14.23 5.11
N THR A 462 -9.82 14.54 5.26
CA THR A 462 -9.34 15.89 5.54
C THR A 462 -9.72 16.86 4.41
N SER A 463 -9.52 16.46 3.17
CA SER A 463 -9.85 17.28 2.00
C SER A 463 -11.35 17.56 1.88
N VAL A 464 -12.19 16.53 2.05
CA VAL A 464 -13.66 16.66 1.98
C VAL A 464 -14.17 17.54 3.13
N ASP A 465 -13.71 17.29 4.36
CA ASP A 465 -14.11 18.08 5.52
C ASP A 465 -13.78 19.57 5.36
N ASN A 466 -12.58 19.88 4.85
CA ASN A 466 -12.14 21.26 4.66
C ASN A 466 -12.87 22.00 3.53
N ASN A 467 -13.26 21.28 2.47
CA ASN A 467 -13.87 21.88 1.29
C ASN A 467 -15.39 21.93 1.37
N GLU A 468 -16.01 20.89 1.93
CA GLU A 468 -17.45 20.68 1.86
C GLU A 468 -18.10 20.47 3.23
N GLY A 469 -17.34 20.06 4.23
CA GLY A 469 -17.77 19.78 5.60
C GLY A 469 -17.89 18.30 5.93
N VAL A 470 -17.75 17.98 7.22
CA VAL A 470 -17.75 16.60 7.77
C VAL A 470 -19.06 15.84 7.49
N TRP A 471 -20.14 16.52 7.20
CA TRP A 471 -21.45 15.96 6.84
C TRP A 471 -21.53 15.41 5.41
N ILE A 472 -20.53 15.68 4.58
CA ILE A 472 -20.45 15.12 3.23
C ILE A 472 -19.76 13.76 3.26
N ALA A 473 -20.29 12.81 2.51
CA ALA A 473 -19.71 11.48 2.43
C ALA A 473 -18.37 11.50 1.66
N PRO A 474 -17.28 10.93 2.19
CA PRO A 474 -15.98 10.89 1.52
C PRO A 474 -15.96 9.78 0.43
N ALA A 475 -16.88 9.87 -0.51
CA ALA A 475 -17.05 8.94 -1.62
C ALA A 475 -17.32 9.69 -2.92
N ASN A 476 -17.19 9.00 -4.07
CA ASN A 476 -17.21 9.59 -5.40
C ASN A 476 -16.11 10.66 -5.60
N VAL A 477 -15.01 10.51 -4.87
CA VAL A 477 -13.82 11.38 -4.88
C VAL A 477 -12.65 10.60 -5.44
N GLY A 478 -11.82 11.27 -6.25
CA GLY A 478 -10.59 10.69 -6.80
C GLY A 478 -9.52 10.52 -5.73
N ILE A 479 -8.86 9.36 -5.70
CA ILE A 479 -7.69 9.15 -4.87
C ILE A 479 -6.43 9.45 -5.68
N GLN A 480 -5.64 10.41 -5.22
CA GLN A 480 -4.46 10.92 -5.92
C GLN A 480 -3.27 9.96 -5.76
N SER A 481 -2.27 10.13 -6.61
CA SER A 481 -1.03 9.34 -6.61
C SER A 481 -1.28 7.83 -6.72
N THR A 482 -2.32 7.43 -7.47
CA THR A 482 -2.68 6.04 -7.72
C THR A 482 -2.75 5.72 -9.20
N ILE A 483 -2.17 4.59 -9.58
CA ILE A 483 -2.21 4.07 -10.96
C ILE A 483 -3.50 3.29 -11.16
N MET A 484 -3.72 2.26 -10.32
CA MET A 484 -4.90 1.40 -10.36
C MET A 484 -5.08 0.64 -9.04
N PRO A 485 -6.30 0.16 -8.75
CA PRO A 485 -6.53 -0.81 -7.68
C PRO A 485 -5.82 -2.15 -7.99
N ALA A 486 -5.27 -2.81 -6.96
CA ALA A 486 -4.59 -4.10 -7.12
C ALA A 486 -5.54 -5.22 -7.59
N ILE A 487 -6.80 -5.12 -7.20
CA ILE A 487 -7.86 -6.07 -7.59
C ILE A 487 -8.97 -5.30 -8.29
N LYS A 488 -9.41 -5.81 -9.43
CA LYS A 488 -10.51 -5.22 -10.19
C LYS A 488 -11.84 -5.71 -9.61
N ILE A 489 -12.62 -4.78 -9.06
CA ILE A 489 -13.94 -5.04 -8.49
C ILE A 489 -15.01 -4.80 -9.59
N ASP A 490 -15.79 -5.81 -9.90
CA ASP A 490 -16.95 -5.73 -10.78
C ASP A 490 -18.23 -5.34 -10.01
N HIS A 491 -19.39 -5.39 -10.67
CA HIS A 491 -20.66 -5.01 -10.05
C HIS A 491 -21.09 -6.01 -8.97
N ALA A 492 -20.97 -7.30 -9.24
CA ALA A 492 -21.38 -8.36 -8.31
C ALA A 492 -20.50 -8.39 -7.05
N ALA A 493 -19.18 -8.24 -7.21
CA ALA A 493 -18.27 -8.12 -6.08
C ALA A 493 -18.56 -6.88 -5.23
N GLN A 494 -18.93 -5.76 -5.87
CA GLN A 494 -19.34 -4.54 -5.17
C GLN A 494 -20.60 -4.73 -4.34
N GLU A 495 -21.58 -5.51 -4.81
CA GLU A 495 -22.83 -5.78 -4.07
C GLU A 495 -22.52 -6.46 -2.71
N ASP A 496 -21.67 -7.50 -2.73
CA ASP A 496 -21.25 -8.18 -1.50
C ASP A 496 -20.43 -7.27 -0.58
N LEU A 497 -19.53 -6.46 -1.14
CA LEU A 497 -18.75 -5.51 -0.34
C LEU A 497 -19.65 -4.51 0.38
N ASN A 498 -20.66 -3.99 -0.31
CA ASN A 498 -21.51 -2.92 0.17
C ASN A 498 -22.60 -3.40 1.14
N VAL A 499 -23.30 -4.49 0.81
CA VAL A 499 -24.43 -5.02 1.58
C VAL A 499 -24.24 -6.51 1.87
N PRO A 500 -23.24 -6.86 2.69
CA PRO A 500 -22.99 -8.27 3.02
C PRO A 500 -24.03 -8.82 3.98
N ILE A 501 -24.25 -10.15 3.93
CA ILE A 501 -25.11 -10.86 4.89
C ILE A 501 -24.62 -10.68 6.33
N SER A 502 -23.30 -10.62 6.53
CA SER A 502 -22.67 -10.42 7.85
C SER A 502 -22.91 -9.04 8.46
N GLY A 503 -23.38 -8.07 7.67
CA GLY A 503 -23.55 -6.68 8.09
C GLY A 503 -22.27 -5.84 8.11
N LYS A 504 -21.10 -6.45 7.92
CA LYS A 504 -19.80 -5.76 7.94
C LYS A 504 -19.46 -5.25 6.53
N SER A 505 -19.89 -4.00 6.21
CA SER A 505 -19.64 -3.38 4.90
C SER A 505 -18.18 -3.00 4.71
N VAL A 506 -17.71 -3.10 3.45
CA VAL A 506 -16.36 -2.74 3.01
C VAL A 506 -16.47 -1.70 1.90
N CYS A 507 -15.80 -0.57 2.06
CA CYS A 507 -15.79 0.50 1.08
C CYS A 507 -14.85 0.15 -0.07
N ALA A 508 -15.41 0.03 -1.29
CA ALA A 508 -14.63 -0.29 -2.48
C ALA A 508 -13.91 0.93 -3.06
N ILE A 509 -12.70 0.73 -3.58
CA ILE A 509 -12.01 1.70 -4.44
C ILE A 509 -11.94 1.08 -5.84
N ARG A 510 -12.46 1.80 -6.85
CA ARG A 510 -12.63 1.27 -8.22
C ARG A 510 -12.08 2.22 -9.27
N ALA A 511 -11.57 1.63 -10.34
CA ALA A 511 -11.21 2.38 -11.55
C ALA A 511 -12.44 2.58 -12.45
N PHE A 512 -12.67 3.81 -12.88
CA PHE A 512 -13.73 4.17 -13.81
C PHE A 512 -13.15 4.77 -15.10
N THR A 513 -13.62 4.29 -16.24
CA THR A 513 -13.18 4.80 -17.54
C THR A 513 -13.45 6.31 -17.65
N GLY A 514 -12.40 7.09 -17.93
CA GLY A 514 -12.50 8.55 -18.09
C GLY A 514 -12.61 9.34 -16.77
N ARG A 515 -12.64 8.67 -15.60
CA ARG A 515 -12.74 9.33 -14.28
C ARG A 515 -11.62 8.97 -13.31
N GLY A 516 -10.80 7.96 -13.65
CA GLY A 516 -9.70 7.49 -12.78
C GLY A 516 -10.16 6.58 -11.64
N ASN A 517 -9.33 6.50 -10.60
CA ASN A 517 -9.61 5.70 -9.41
C ASN A 517 -10.46 6.51 -8.43
N LEU A 518 -11.63 5.99 -8.08
CA LEU A 518 -12.58 6.65 -7.19
C LEU A 518 -12.84 5.81 -5.95
N VAL A 519 -12.98 6.48 -4.83
CA VAL A 519 -13.58 5.91 -3.63
C VAL A 519 -15.06 5.72 -3.91
N TRP A 520 -15.54 4.47 -3.86
CA TRP A 520 -16.91 4.10 -4.27
C TRP A 520 -17.68 3.43 -3.14
N GLY A 521 -17.54 3.97 -1.92
CA GLY A 521 -18.25 3.54 -0.72
C GLY A 521 -17.97 4.49 0.44
N ALA A 522 -18.97 4.71 1.28
CA ALA A 522 -18.87 5.56 2.48
C ALA A 522 -19.61 4.94 3.67
N ARG A 523 -19.59 3.61 3.77
CA ARG A 523 -20.24 2.91 4.88
C ARG A 523 -19.26 2.68 6.03
N THR A 524 -19.80 2.69 7.23
CA THR A 524 -19.10 2.17 8.41
C THR A 524 -19.09 0.64 8.38
N LEU A 525 -18.34 0.02 9.25
CA LEU A 525 -18.36 -1.44 9.42
C LEU A 525 -19.73 -1.95 9.94
N ASP A 526 -20.58 -1.07 10.49
CA ASP A 526 -21.99 -1.34 10.85
C ASP A 526 -22.94 -1.06 9.67
N GLY A 527 -22.72 -1.74 8.55
CA GLY A 527 -23.36 -1.45 7.26
C GLY A 527 -24.84 -1.76 7.17
N ASN A 528 -25.40 -2.55 8.09
CA ASN A 528 -26.82 -2.88 8.14
C ASN A 528 -27.64 -1.96 9.05
N SER A 529 -26.99 -1.12 9.85
CA SER A 529 -27.67 -0.16 10.70
C SER A 529 -28.35 0.93 9.85
N ASN A 530 -29.58 1.28 10.15
CA ASN A 530 -30.25 2.40 9.50
C ASN A 530 -29.70 3.75 9.99
N ASP A 531 -29.25 3.81 11.23
CA ASP A 531 -28.78 5.05 11.86
C ASP A 531 -27.29 5.29 11.64
N TRP A 532 -26.48 4.21 11.59
CA TRP A 532 -25.02 4.32 11.69
C TRP A 532 -24.24 3.81 10.47
N ARG A 533 -24.94 3.38 9.42
CA ARG A 533 -24.29 2.78 8.25
C ARG A 533 -23.34 3.71 7.49
N TYR A 534 -23.46 5.03 7.65
CA TYR A 534 -22.67 5.99 6.89
C TYR A 534 -21.61 6.69 7.74
N VAL A 535 -20.40 6.78 7.20
CA VAL A 535 -19.24 7.40 7.85
C VAL A 535 -19.47 8.88 8.15
N ASN A 536 -20.05 9.63 7.19
CA ASN A 536 -20.34 11.04 7.39
C ASN A 536 -21.37 11.27 8.52
N VAL A 537 -22.38 10.40 8.65
CA VAL A 537 -23.37 10.48 9.73
C VAL A 537 -22.69 10.30 11.09
N ARG A 538 -21.89 9.24 11.25
CA ARG A 538 -21.15 8.99 12.49
C ARG A 538 -20.22 10.15 12.84
N ARG A 539 -19.44 10.63 11.86
CA ARG A 539 -18.47 11.72 12.09
C ARG A 539 -19.15 13.06 12.37
N THR A 540 -20.26 13.35 11.70
CA THR A 540 -21.05 14.56 12.00
C THR A 540 -21.59 14.55 13.43
N LEU A 541 -22.06 13.40 13.90
CA LEU A 541 -22.53 13.30 15.29
C LEU A 541 -21.38 13.45 16.28
N ILE A 542 -20.24 12.81 16.05
CA ILE A 542 -19.01 13.00 16.85
C ILE A 542 -18.65 14.50 16.90
N TYR A 543 -18.66 15.20 15.76
CA TYR A 543 -18.37 16.62 15.69
C TYR A 543 -19.34 17.47 16.51
N ILE A 544 -20.65 17.20 16.42
CA ILE A 544 -21.66 17.89 17.20
C ILE A 544 -21.49 17.59 18.70
N GLU A 545 -21.36 16.31 19.05
CA GLU A 545 -21.21 15.87 20.44
C GLU A 545 -19.98 16.49 21.12
N GLN A 546 -18.82 16.46 20.46
CA GLN A 546 -17.59 17.02 21.01
C GLN A 546 -17.63 18.56 21.09
N SER A 547 -18.16 19.23 20.07
CA SER A 547 -18.28 20.70 20.09
C SER A 547 -19.20 21.18 21.19
N VAL A 548 -20.36 20.49 21.36
CA VAL A 548 -21.31 20.82 22.45
C VAL A 548 -20.71 20.48 23.81
N GLN A 549 -20.02 19.34 23.93
CA GLN A 549 -19.37 18.93 25.18
C GLN A 549 -18.32 19.95 25.62
N ASP A 550 -17.47 20.41 24.71
CA ASP A 550 -16.42 21.38 25.02
C ASP A 550 -17.00 22.73 25.44
N ALA A 551 -18.03 23.21 24.76
CA ALA A 551 -18.73 24.44 25.13
C ALA A 551 -19.47 24.31 26.46
N ALA A 552 -20.06 23.15 26.74
CA ALA A 552 -20.76 22.88 28.00
C ALA A 552 -19.85 22.88 29.23
N LYS A 553 -18.53 22.64 29.07
CA LYS A 553 -17.54 22.74 30.17
C LYS A 553 -17.55 24.08 30.86
N ALA A 554 -17.89 25.19 30.15
CA ALA A 554 -18.00 26.52 30.72
C ALA A 554 -19.13 26.67 31.77
N TYR A 555 -20.11 25.74 31.77
CA TYR A 555 -21.24 25.77 32.70
C TYR A 555 -21.09 24.73 33.84
N VAL A 556 -19.98 24.01 33.91
CA VAL A 556 -19.66 23.13 35.03
C VAL A 556 -19.47 23.97 36.28
N PHE A 557 -20.14 23.62 37.35
CA PHE A 557 -20.27 24.39 38.60
C PHE A 557 -21.11 25.69 38.52
N ALA A 558 -21.75 26.01 37.39
CA ALA A 558 -22.77 27.05 37.36
C ALA A 558 -24.02 26.62 38.13
N PRO A 559 -24.85 27.58 38.66
CA PRO A 559 -26.11 27.24 39.31
C PRO A 559 -27.00 26.43 38.38
N ASN A 560 -27.59 25.35 38.91
CA ASN A 560 -28.54 24.49 38.15
C ASN A 560 -29.95 25.09 38.21
N ASP A 561 -30.14 26.23 37.52
CA ASP A 561 -31.36 27.02 37.51
C ASP A 561 -31.84 27.37 36.09
N ALA A 562 -33.03 27.96 36.01
CA ALA A 562 -33.65 28.37 34.75
C ALA A 562 -32.79 29.31 33.90
N GLY A 563 -31.98 30.18 34.52
CA GLY A 563 -31.07 31.10 33.81
C GLY A 563 -29.98 30.35 33.06
N THR A 564 -29.33 29.43 33.78
CA THR A 564 -28.29 28.54 33.16
C THR A 564 -28.87 27.65 32.07
N TRP A 565 -30.08 27.10 32.27
CA TRP A 565 -30.72 26.25 31.24
C TRP A 565 -31.02 26.99 29.96
N VAL A 566 -31.51 28.25 30.05
CA VAL A 566 -31.77 29.09 28.88
C VAL A 566 -30.47 29.41 28.14
N ASN A 567 -29.40 29.74 28.87
CA ASN A 567 -28.10 30.05 28.28
C ASN A 567 -27.51 28.85 27.54
N VAL A 568 -27.48 27.67 28.17
CA VAL A 568 -27.00 26.43 27.54
C VAL A 568 -27.84 26.07 26.30
N LYS A 569 -29.18 26.14 26.41
CA LYS A 569 -30.06 25.91 25.28
C LYS A 569 -29.77 26.87 24.12
N SER A 570 -29.71 28.19 24.38
CA SER A 570 -29.47 29.21 23.36
C SER A 570 -28.10 29.03 22.67
N MET A 571 -27.08 28.67 23.45
CA MET A 571 -25.74 28.38 22.92
C MET A 571 -25.77 27.22 21.93
N ILE A 572 -26.42 26.09 22.29
CA ILE A 572 -26.53 24.90 21.42
C ILE A 572 -27.44 25.20 20.22
N ASP A 573 -28.58 25.86 20.41
CA ASP A 573 -29.50 26.27 19.33
C ASP A 573 -28.79 27.15 18.30
N SER A 574 -27.94 28.10 18.74
CA SER A 574 -27.15 28.97 17.87
C SER A 574 -26.15 28.16 17.02
N PHE A 575 -25.42 27.25 17.65
CA PHE A 575 -24.47 26.36 16.97
C PHE A 575 -25.14 25.50 15.91
N LEU A 576 -26.23 24.80 16.29
CA LEU A 576 -26.97 23.92 15.37
C LEU A 576 -27.67 24.70 14.25
N THR A 577 -28.12 25.94 14.51
CA THR A 577 -28.62 26.85 13.46
C THR A 577 -27.52 27.21 12.46
N GLY A 578 -26.28 27.45 12.93
CA GLY A 578 -25.13 27.67 12.08
C GLY A 578 -24.83 26.45 11.19
N LEU A 579 -24.82 25.26 11.79
CA LEU A 579 -24.59 24.00 11.09
C LEU A 579 -25.69 23.70 10.05
N TRP A 580 -26.97 23.93 10.39
CA TRP A 580 -28.09 23.80 9.48
C TRP A 580 -27.97 24.75 8.27
N LYS A 581 -27.57 26.00 8.49
CA LYS A 581 -27.36 26.98 7.40
C LYS A 581 -26.23 26.57 6.45
N GLN A 582 -25.24 25.84 6.94
CA GLN A 582 -24.14 25.27 6.14
C GLN A 582 -24.53 23.98 5.41
N GLY A 583 -25.75 23.45 5.64
CA GLY A 583 -26.22 22.21 5.03
C GLY A 583 -25.86 20.94 5.79
N GLY A 584 -25.31 21.05 6.99
CA GLY A 584 -24.94 19.89 7.83
C GLY A 584 -26.12 19.15 8.45
N LEU A 585 -27.27 19.82 8.55
CA LEU A 585 -28.52 19.25 9.06
C LEU A 585 -29.64 19.40 8.02
N VAL A 586 -30.53 18.41 7.98
CA VAL A 586 -31.63 18.32 6.99
C VAL A 586 -32.93 18.84 7.62
N GLY A 587 -33.67 19.64 6.86
CA GLY A 587 -34.99 20.16 7.25
C GLY A 587 -35.25 21.52 6.60
N PRO A 588 -36.48 21.81 6.14
CA PRO A 588 -36.84 23.10 5.55
C PRO A 588 -36.79 24.27 6.54
N LYS A 589 -36.87 23.99 7.83
CA LYS A 589 -36.79 24.96 8.94
C LYS A 589 -35.89 24.43 10.02
N PRO A 590 -35.25 25.29 10.85
CA PRO A 590 -34.45 24.85 11.98
C PRO A 590 -35.18 23.90 12.93
N ALA A 591 -36.45 24.14 13.21
CA ALA A 591 -37.27 23.31 14.08
C ALA A 591 -37.52 21.87 13.55
N ASP A 592 -37.39 21.67 12.23
CA ASP A 592 -37.49 20.34 11.60
C ASP A 592 -36.12 19.65 11.56
N ALA A 593 -35.02 20.44 11.62
CA ALA A 593 -33.64 19.95 11.54
C ALA A 593 -33.07 19.54 12.90
N PHE A 594 -33.45 20.23 13.97
CA PHE A 594 -32.98 19.91 15.32
C PHE A 594 -33.93 20.41 16.41
N SER A 595 -33.79 19.85 17.61
CA SER A 595 -34.44 20.35 18.81
C SER A 595 -33.56 20.20 20.03
N VAL A 596 -33.52 21.23 20.89
CA VAL A 596 -32.78 21.25 22.15
C VAL A 596 -33.74 21.42 23.28
N SER A 597 -33.71 20.53 24.27
CA SER A 597 -34.55 20.55 25.46
C SER A 597 -33.66 20.50 26.70
N VAL A 598 -33.94 21.38 27.65
CA VAL A 598 -33.34 21.38 28.99
C VAL A 598 -34.28 22.05 29.96
N GLY A 599 -34.46 21.46 31.10
CA GLY A 599 -35.31 22.05 32.17
C GLY A 599 -36.04 21.03 33.03
N LEU A 600 -36.54 21.54 34.17
CA LEU A 600 -37.34 20.79 35.11
C LEU A 600 -38.66 20.35 34.45
N GLY A 601 -39.01 19.06 34.59
CA GLY A 601 -40.20 18.48 33.99
C GLY A 601 -40.08 18.15 32.49
N SER A 602 -39.02 18.58 31.80
CA SER A 602 -38.75 18.22 30.41
C SER A 602 -37.62 17.18 30.26
N THR A 603 -36.44 17.46 30.86
CA THR A 603 -35.27 16.57 30.81
C THR A 603 -34.78 16.17 32.19
N MET A 604 -35.17 16.89 33.23
CA MET A 604 -34.73 16.71 34.61
C MET A 604 -35.89 16.59 35.57
N THR A 605 -35.67 15.84 36.63
CA THR A 605 -36.52 15.78 37.83
C THR A 605 -35.98 16.71 38.91
N GLY A 606 -36.78 16.98 39.97
CA GLY A 606 -36.29 17.71 41.14
C GLY A 606 -35.14 17.01 41.85
N GLU A 607 -35.10 15.67 41.80
CA GLU A 607 -34.02 14.86 42.35
C GLU A 607 -32.72 15.02 41.56
N ASP A 608 -32.77 15.07 40.23
CA ASP A 608 -31.59 15.36 39.39
C ASP A 608 -30.95 16.69 39.77
N ILE A 609 -31.77 17.73 40.00
CA ILE A 609 -31.28 19.05 40.40
C ILE A 609 -30.59 19.00 41.78
N LEU A 610 -31.18 18.27 42.75
CA LEU A 610 -30.61 18.07 44.08
C LEU A 610 -29.28 17.29 44.02
N MET A 611 -29.15 16.34 43.09
CA MET A 611 -27.92 15.60 42.83
C MET A 611 -26.90 16.38 42.00
N GLY A 612 -27.19 17.63 41.61
CA GLY A 612 -26.30 18.45 40.79
C GLY A 612 -26.23 18.02 39.33
N ILE A 613 -27.22 17.28 38.84
CA ILE A 613 -27.25 16.77 37.45
C ILE A 613 -28.06 17.72 36.57
N MET A 614 -27.45 18.24 35.50
CA MET A 614 -28.15 18.95 34.44
C MET A 614 -28.19 18.07 33.20
N ARG A 615 -29.41 17.73 32.73
CA ARG A 615 -29.62 16.91 31.51
C ARG A 615 -30.09 17.79 30.37
N VAL A 616 -29.33 17.73 29.28
CA VAL A 616 -29.65 18.39 27.99
C VAL A 616 -29.95 17.30 26.97
N ALA A 617 -31.08 17.37 26.31
CA ALA A 617 -31.45 16.48 25.23
C ALA A 617 -31.37 17.22 23.89
N VAL A 618 -30.55 16.73 23.01
CA VAL A 618 -30.36 17.27 21.65
C VAL A 618 -30.80 16.20 20.66
N LYS A 619 -31.67 16.58 19.72
CA LYS A 619 -32.09 15.72 18.60
C LYS A 619 -31.71 16.44 17.32
N VAL A 620 -31.10 15.72 16.38
CA VAL A 620 -30.63 16.30 15.10
C VAL A 620 -31.00 15.38 13.94
N ALA A 621 -31.34 15.96 12.82
CA ALA A 621 -31.57 15.27 11.54
C ALA A 621 -30.32 15.45 10.68
N VAL A 622 -29.43 14.43 10.66
CA VAL A 622 -28.18 14.46 9.90
C VAL A 622 -28.40 14.08 8.44
N SER A 623 -27.65 14.67 7.51
CA SER A 623 -27.72 14.37 6.09
C SER A 623 -27.20 12.97 5.78
N HIS A 624 -27.96 12.19 5.03
CA HIS A 624 -27.59 10.88 4.52
C HIS A 624 -27.24 10.98 3.02
N PRO A 625 -26.22 10.31 2.53
CA PRO A 625 -25.92 10.31 1.10
C PRO A 625 -26.98 9.54 0.29
N ALA A 626 -27.25 9.98 -0.94
CA ALA A 626 -28.02 9.22 -1.91
C ALA A 626 -27.11 8.17 -2.55
N GLU A 627 -27.11 6.97 -2.01
CA GLU A 627 -26.26 5.86 -2.49
C GLU A 627 -26.85 5.18 -3.73
N PHE A 628 -28.17 5.10 -3.81
CA PHE A 628 -28.90 4.48 -4.92
C PHE A 628 -29.82 5.51 -5.59
N ILE A 629 -29.69 5.65 -6.91
CA ILE A 629 -30.52 6.54 -7.73
C ILE A 629 -31.25 5.67 -8.73
N GLU A 630 -32.57 5.60 -8.64
CA GLU A 630 -33.44 4.92 -9.60
C GLU A 630 -34.02 5.94 -10.60
N ILE A 631 -33.80 5.71 -11.89
CA ILE A 631 -34.33 6.55 -12.94
C ILE A 631 -35.28 5.70 -13.77
N THR A 632 -36.57 6.08 -13.79
CA THR A 632 -37.58 5.39 -14.56
C THR A 632 -37.82 6.16 -15.87
N PHE A 633 -37.60 5.51 -16.99
CA PHE A 633 -37.99 6.02 -18.32
C PHE A 633 -39.32 5.41 -18.76
N GLN A 634 -40.29 6.24 -19.07
CA GLN A 634 -41.57 5.79 -19.58
C GLN A 634 -41.74 6.36 -21.00
N GLN A 635 -41.91 5.48 -21.97
CA GLN A 635 -42.22 5.90 -23.33
C GLN A 635 -43.72 6.25 -23.43
N GLU A 636 -44.04 7.50 -23.74
CA GLU A 636 -45.42 7.88 -24.09
C GLU A 636 -45.74 7.48 -25.50
N MET A 637 -46.95 6.90 -25.71
CA MET A 637 -47.46 6.67 -27.04
C MET A 637 -47.82 8.02 -27.68
N GLN A 638 -47.44 8.19 -28.95
CA GLN A 638 -47.77 9.36 -29.71
C GLN A 638 -49.29 9.50 -29.74
N LYS A 639 -49.84 10.57 -29.17
CA LYS A 639 -51.24 10.92 -29.32
C LYS A 639 -51.43 11.37 -30.74
N GLY A 640 -52.22 10.61 -31.53
CA GLY A 640 -52.64 10.94 -32.91
C GLY A 640 -53.59 12.13 -32.98
#